data_affa63c967228d616fa9e3e1ad793ed3
#
_entry.id   affa63c967228d616fa9e3e1ad793ed3
#
_cell.length_a   1.000
_cell.length_b   1.000
_cell.length_c   1.000
_cell.angle_alpha   90.00
_cell.angle_beta   90.00
_cell.angle_gamma   90.00
#
_symmetry.space_group_name_H-M   'P 1'
#
loop_
_entity.id
_entity.type
_entity.pdbx_description
1 polymer ?
#
loop_
_entity_poly.entity_id
_entity_poly.type
_entity_poly.pdbx_seq_one_letter_code
_entity_poly.pdbx_strand_id
1 'polypeptide(L)'
;VDRRHREEPNGARRGARGGAAARSTRLPRWRRAVHWLLMGLSAAVLAGVAAFLGIYLITPAPDDLQPQGDAAVSASQIRYSDGSKAATTGTVNRTKVTREQIPDSVINGVLGAEQHDFYKTPGVSVSGTMRAVITGGEAGGGSTITQQMARNYYDGLSQERSYSRKVKEIFISLKVARRLTPDEIITQYLNTIYFGRNAYGVQAAAQAYFGKDVSELDQAEGAYIGALIQKPSTFTDPEPGSAEAEALRDRWEYALRGAVKVNAVDPGHGITQAEADGLEYPETIPWNGGVDGVPALEGYIRDAVVRELGDRYDLTDQQIATGGYEIRTSLDKDLMEAAQTAFTDTLGEVPEGTVLGLAAVEPETGEIKAFHGGSDPVADTDNSLIQRAQAGSAFKPYALAAGLSEGRSLNTVYDGSSPQYFPGLTAPVRNNAGRSYGPVTLLEATERSVNTAYVGLTGDIGPEKVRDTAEAAGIPAEQFETAGLGPNIALGTYQVTALDQASGFATFANGGVHMPRHMVTEVKGDEGEVAPVDAEELEEGTRAFSEGVAADATYAMRQVVEGGTGSSAALDDGRPAAGKTGTTDSATAAWFSGFTPQLSVAVGLSRSDGQPLELSGVGDVYGGTTSALIWKDFMQQAMEGEPVEEFPEPVWGGGDAPEPQQDAPPAPDPETVPQPEASRPEEPEEEPTRTEEPTEEGEDTGEPSPPDGGGDGDGGGEDGGDGWPTPPDPGGGDGGDGGAWPPVDGGQDQW
;
A
#
# COMPACT_ATOMS: atom_id res chain seq x y z
N VAL A 1 35.20 -65.61 69.35
CA VAL A 1 35.63 -65.96 70.67
C VAL A 1 35.48 -64.75 71.53
N ASP A 2 34.49 -64.61 72.17
CA ASP A 2 33.88 -65.05 73.41
C ASP A 2 33.92 -64.02 74.55
N ARG A 3 32.77 -63.64 74.95
CA ARG A 3 32.12 -63.74 76.27
C ARG A 3 32.50 -62.71 77.36
N ARG A 4 31.46 -62.00 77.79
CA ARG A 4 30.73 -62.07 79.13
C ARG A 4 31.40 -61.24 80.25
N HIS A 5 30.74 -60.49 81.02
CA HIS A 5 29.69 -60.53 82.02
C HIS A 5 29.67 -59.22 82.84
N ARG A 6 28.53 -58.71 83.13
CA ARG A 6 27.88 -58.42 84.43
C ARG A 6 28.72 -57.61 85.44
N GLU A 7 28.19 -56.63 86.09
CA GLU A 7 27.16 -56.54 87.10
C GLU A 7 26.92 -55.05 87.53
N GLU A 8 25.66 -54.75 87.81
CA GLU A 8 25.22 -53.61 88.68
C GLU A 8 25.60 -53.91 90.12
N PRO A 9 25.53 -53.00 91.13
CA PRO A 9 24.37 -52.12 91.41
C PRO A 9 24.62 -50.78 92.16
N ASN A 10 23.58 -49.98 92.18
CA ASN A 10 23.03 -49.08 93.24
C ASN A 10 23.87 -48.01 93.95
N GLY A 11 23.32 -46.84 93.97
CA GLY A 11 23.56 -45.87 95.03
C GLY A 11 23.02 -44.43 94.74
N ALA A 12 21.84 -44.16 95.28
CA ALA A 12 21.18 -42.90 95.29
C ALA A 12 21.96 -41.70 95.83
N ARG A 13 21.76 -40.52 95.29
CA ARG A 13 21.31 -39.28 96.03
C ARG A 13 21.24 -38.03 95.15
N ARG A 14 20.04 -37.48 95.07
CA ARG A 14 19.56 -36.07 95.04
C ARG A 14 20.60 -34.94 94.78
N GLY A 15 20.32 -34.18 93.80
CA GLY A 15 20.87 -32.80 93.59
C GLY A 15 20.13 -32.09 92.47
N ALA A 16 19.10 -31.33 92.82
CA ALA A 16 18.41 -30.41 91.91
C ALA A 16 19.31 -29.27 91.46
N ARG A 17 19.39 -29.00 90.16
CA ARG A 17 19.60 -27.63 89.59
C ARG A 17 19.17 -27.60 88.12
N GLY A 18 18.22 -26.72 87.89
CA GLY A 18 17.86 -25.95 86.75
C GLY A 18 18.40 -26.31 85.37
N GLY A 19 17.61 -27.01 84.56
CA GLY A 19 17.82 -27.13 83.11
C GLY A 19 17.22 -25.93 82.44
N ALA A 20 18.09 -25.08 81.92
CA ALA A 20 17.63 -24.00 80.92
C ALA A 20 17.19 -24.72 79.67
N ALA A 21 15.87 -24.69 79.43
CA ALA A 21 15.27 -25.12 78.17
C ALA A 21 15.75 -24.17 77.04
N ALA A 22 16.59 -24.72 76.18
CA ALA A 22 16.90 -24.05 74.92
C ALA A 22 15.62 -23.88 74.11
N ARG A 23 15.03 -22.68 74.15
CA ARG A 23 13.95 -22.26 73.27
C ARG A 23 14.48 -22.30 71.85
N SER A 24 14.16 -23.31 71.09
CA SER A 24 14.28 -23.29 69.61
C SER A 24 13.34 -22.20 69.10
N THR A 25 13.90 -21.03 68.82
CA THR A 25 13.18 -19.96 68.14
C THR A 25 12.91 -20.39 66.70
N ARG A 26 11.81 -21.12 66.51
CA ARG A 26 11.30 -21.38 65.15
C ARG A 26 10.92 -20.02 64.55
N LEU A 27 11.68 -19.59 63.56
CA LEU A 27 11.37 -18.40 62.78
C LEU A 27 9.88 -18.41 62.32
N PRO A 28 9.17 -17.31 62.45
CA PRO A 28 7.76 -17.25 62.06
C PRO A 28 7.60 -17.64 60.59
N ARG A 29 6.49 -18.30 60.25
CA ARG A 29 6.22 -18.90 58.93
C ARG A 29 6.46 -17.92 57.76
N TRP A 30 6.15 -16.62 57.95
CA TRP A 30 6.39 -15.59 56.91
C TRP A 30 7.90 -15.37 56.65
N ARG A 31 8.79 -15.40 57.67
CA ARG A 31 10.25 -15.30 57.49
C ARG A 31 10.81 -16.49 56.75
N ARG A 32 10.26 -17.70 56.92
CA ARG A 32 10.63 -18.89 56.15
C ARG A 32 10.18 -18.75 54.70
N ALA A 33 8.96 -18.25 54.44
CA ALA A 33 8.46 -17.99 53.10
C ALA A 33 9.34 -16.95 52.35
N VAL A 34 9.69 -15.83 53.03
CA VAL A 34 10.63 -14.84 52.47
C VAL A 34 12.03 -15.45 52.20
N HIS A 35 12.55 -16.30 53.08
CA HIS A 35 13.83 -16.99 52.88
C HIS A 35 13.78 -17.92 51.64
N TRP A 36 12.69 -18.69 51.50
CA TRP A 36 12.50 -19.55 50.31
C TRP A 36 12.33 -18.75 49.04
N LEU A 37 11.63 -17.64 49.11
CA LEU A 37 11.46 -16.73 47.98
C LEU A 37 12.79 -16.06 47.56
N LEU A 38 13.60 -15.61 48.53
CA LEU A 38 14.92 -15.06 48.28
C LEU A 38 15.88 -16.13 47.75
N MET A 39 15.85 -17.35 48.29
CA MET A 39 16.65 -18.47 47.77
C MET A 39 16.22 -18.85 46.34
N GLY A 40 14.90 -18.91 46.06
CA GLY A 40 14.37 -19.14 44.71
C GLY A 40 14.81 -18.06 43.74
N LEU A 41 14.69 -16.78 44.13
CA LEU A 41 15.14 -15.64 43.32
C LEU A 41 16.67 -15.70 43.07
N SER A 42 17.47 -16.00 44.12
CA SER A 42 18.91 -16.14 43.99
C SER A 42 19.27 -17.31 43.06
N ALA A 43 18.59 -18.45 43.18
CA ALA A 43 18.79 -19.59 42.28
C ALA A 43 18.43 -19.28 40.84
N ALA A 44 17.31 -18.55 40.61
CA ALA A 44 16.89 -18.08 39.29
C ALA A 44 17.94 -17.12 38.69
N VAL A 45 18.45 -16.16 39.47
CA VAL A 45 19.51 -15.26 39.05
C VAL A 45 20.80 -16.01 38.69
N LEU A 46 21.22 -16.96 39.52
CA LEU A 46 22.40 -17.79 39.24
C LEU A 46 22.21 -18.65 37.99
N ALA A 47 21.03 -19.24 37.81
CA ALA A 47 20.73 -19.99 36.58
C ALA A 47 20.70 -19.07 35.35
N GLY A 48 20.17 -17.86 35.45
CA GLY A 48 20.20 -16.86 34.38
C GLY A 48 21.63 -16.43 34.03
N VAL A 49 22.49 -16.20 35.05
CA VAL A 49 23.91 -15.89 34.82
C VAL A 49 24.65 -17.06 34.18
N ALA A 50 24.38 -18.29 34.62
CA ALA A 50 25.00 -19.48 34.04
C ALA A 50 24.57 -19.70 32.58
N ALA A 51 23.28 -19.49 32.27
CA ALA A 51 22.76 -19.53 30.88
C ALA A 51 23.38 -18.44 30.03
N PHE A 52 23.44 -17.19 30.53
CA PHE A 52 24.10 -16.08 29.84
C PHE A 52 25.57 -16.38 29.52
N LEU A 53 26.33 -16.84 30.49
CA LEU A 53 27.73 -17.23 30.30
C LEU A 53 27.88 -18.41 29.34
N GLY A 54 26.99 -19.39 29.42
CA GLY A 54 26.96 -20.54 28.50
C GLY A 54 26.76 -20.06 27.05
N ILE A 55 25.70 -19.26 26.77
CA ILE A 55 25.43 -18.71 25.43
C ILE A 55 26.59 -17.83 24.97
N TYR A 56 27.11 -16.95 25.84
CA TYR A 56 28.25 -16.09 25.51
C TYR A 56 29.49 -16.90 25.09
N LEU A 57 29.77 -18.04 25.73
CA LEU A 57 30.93 -18.85 25.39
C LEU A 57 30.76 -19.64 24.09
N ILE A 58 29.56 -20.15 23.80
CA ILE A 58 29.28 -20.91 22.59
C ILE A 58 29.06 -20.03 21.36
N THR A 59 28.67 -18.75 21.52
CA THR A 59 28.54 -17.83 20.40
C THR A 59 29.92 -17.57 19.78
N PRO A 60 30.07 -17.62 18.43
CA PRO A 60 31.36 -17.40 17.80
C PRO A 60 31.93 -16.00 18.11
N ALA A 61 33.25 -15.88 18.08
CA ALA A 61 33.89 -14.56 18.20
C ALA A 61 33.79 -13.81 16.84
N PRO A 62 33.81 -12.48 16.85
CA PRO A 62 33.80 -11.68 15.58
C PRO A 62 34.91 -12.10 14.60
N ASP A 63 36.06 -12.55 15.07
CA ASP A 63 37.16 -13.00 14.21
C ASP A 63 36.93 -14.40 13.61
N ASP A 64 36.03 -15.18 14.20
CA ASP A 64 35.64 -16.50 13.69
C ASP A 64 34.54 -16.40 12.63
N LEU A 65 33.92 -15.19 12.52
CA LEU A 65 32.90 -14.90 11.54
C LEU A 65 33.57 -14.23 10.35
N GLN A 66 33.35 -14.73 9.14
CA GLN A 66 33.79 -14.04 7.93
C GLN A 66 33.01 -12.72 7.80
N PRO A 67 33.68 -11.61 7.49
CA PRO A 67 32.96 -10.47 6.94
C PRO A 67 32.26 -10.94 5.66
N GLN A 68 31.05 -10.49 5.42
CA GLN A 68 30.46 -10.66 4.10
C GLN A 68 31.47 -10.10 3.09
N GLY A 69 32.14 -11.02 2.39
CA GLY A 69 33.33 -10.65 1.61
C GLY A 69 32.97 -9.86 0.38
N ASP A 70 33.80 -8.91 0.01
CA ASP A 70 33.73 -8.18 -1.27
C ASP A 70 33.77 -9.11 -2.51
N ALA A 71 34.09 -10.38 -2.31
CA ALA A 71 34.21 -11.41 -3.34
C ALA A 71 32.98 -12.35 -3.44
N ALA A 72 32.05 -12.29 -2.48
CA ALA A 72 30.86 -13.17 -2.42
C ALA A 72 29.56 -12.40 -2.64
N VAL A 73 29.60 -11.14 -3.06
CA VAL A 73 28.42 -10.36 -3.39
C VAL A 73 27.91 -10.79 -4.76
N SER A 74 27.02 -11.75 -4.78
CA SER A 74 26.25 -12.10 -5.98
C SER A 74 24.93 -11.34 -5.96
N ALA A 75 24.62 -10.63 -7.02
CA ALA A 75 23.28 -10.07 -7.19
C ALA A 75 22.25 -11.21 -7.19
N SER A 76 21.15 -11.05 -6.47
CA SER A 76 20.08 -12.04 -6.52
C SER A 76 19.40 -12.02 -7.88
N GLN A 77 18.94 -13.17 -8.34
CA GLN A 77 18.30 -13.33 -9.63
C GLN A 77 16.81 -13.54 -9.45
N ILE A 78 16.02 -12.69 -10.08
CA ILE A 78 14.57 -12.80 -10.16
C ILE A 78 14.22 -13.50 -11.46
N ARG A 79 13.37 -14.53 -11.36
CA ARG A 79 12.94 -15.36 -12.49
C ARG A 79 11.44 -15.34 -12.65
N TYR A 80 10.99 -15.38 -13.88
CA TYR A 80 9.60 -15.66 -14.24
C TYR A 80 9.20 -17.09 -13.83
N SER A 81 7.92 -17.39 -13.91
CA SER A 81 7.35 -18.71 -13.62
C SER A 81 7.97 -19.85 -14.47
N ASP A 82 8.35 -19.55 -15.72
CA ASP A 82 9.03 -20.48 -16.63
C ASP A 82 10.53 -20.68 -16.31
N GLY A 83 11.06 -19.94 -15.34
CA GLY A 83 12.46 -19.97 -14.93
C GLY A 83 13.39 -19.08 -15.76
N SER A 84 12.91 -18.39 -16.78
CA SER A 84 13.68 -17.39 -17.50
C SER A 84 13.99 -16.19 -16.61
N LYS A 85 15.01 -15.42 -16.94
CA LYS A 85 15.42 -14.25 -16.16
C LYS A 85 14.40 -13.13 -16.32
N ALA A 86 13.88 -12.61 -15.20
CA ALA A 86 12.98 -11.45 -15.16
C ALA A 86 13.73 -10.18 -14.79
N ALA A 87 14.54 -10.23 -13.72
CA ALA A 87 15.30 -9.08 -13.24
C ALA A 87 16.55 -9.51 -12.44
N THR A 88 17.38 -8.57 -12.06
CA THR A 88 18.44 -8.77 -11.08
C THR A 88 18.39 -7.69 -10.01
N THR A 89 18.70 -8.04 -8.77
CA THR A 89 18.82 -7.07 -7.68
C THR A 89 20.24 -6.49 -7.69
N GLY A 90 20.39 -5.31 -8.23
CA GLY A 90 21.52 -4.41 -8.00
C GLY A 90 22.90 -4.79 -8.57
N THR A 91 23.59 -3.82 -9.09
CA THR A 91 25.04 -3.69 -9.01
C THR A 91 25.35 -2.95 -7.71
N VAL A 92 26.08 -3.60 -6.81
CA VAL A 92 26.47 -2.98 -5.54
C VAL A 92 27.44 -1.84 -5.81
N ASN A 93 26.96 -0.61 -5.81
CA ASN A 93 27.82 0.56 -5.80
C ASN A 93 28.28 0.78 -4.34
N ARG A 94 29.48 0.29 -4.02
CA ARG A 94 30.07 0.42 -2.68
C ARG A 94 31.46 1.02 -2.78
N THR A 95 31.59 2.26 -2.33
CA THR A 95 32.90 2.92 -2.12
C THR A 95 33.14 3.03 -0.62
N LYS A 96 34.16 2.31 -0.13
CA LYS A 96 34.53 2.36 1.30
C LYS A 96 35.28 3.65 1.62
N VAL A 97 34.92 4.25 2.72
CA VAL A 97 35.57 5.45 3.28
C VAL A 97 36.12 5.16 4.69
N THR A 98 37.19 5.89 5.05
CA THR A 98 37.73 5.84 6.41
C THR A 98 36.95 6.71 7.37
N ARG A 99 37.17 6.57 8.71
CA ARG A 99 36.49 7.42 9.71
C ARG A 99 36.77 8.91 9.49
N GLU A 100 37.99 9.25 9.09
CA GLU A 100 38.42 10.62 8.87
C GLU A 100 37.74 11.28 7.65
N GLN A 101 37.27 10.48 6.71
CA GLN A 101 36.51 10.95 5.53
C GLN A 101 35.03 11.16 5.85
N ILE A 102 34.51 10.56 6.92
CA ILE A 102 33.11 10.74 7.33
C ILE A 102 33.02 11.96 8.25
N PRO A 103 32.37 13.07 7.85
CA PRO A 103 32.30 14.27 8.66
C PRO A 103 31.40 14.09 9.88
N ASP A 104 31.62 14.91 10.90
CA ASP A 104 30.79 14.87 12.10
C ASP A 104 29.32 15.22 11.85
N SER A 105 29.02 15.95 10.79
CA SER A 105 27.65 16.24 10.33
C SER A 105 26.84 14.95 10.06
N VAL A 106 27.42 13.98 9.34
CA VAL A 106 26.82 12.67 9.07
C VAL A 106 26.72 11.86 10.35
N ILE A 107 27.79 11.79 11.15
CA ILE A 107 27.78 11.07 12.44
C ILE A 107 26.65 11.60 13.33
N ASN A 108 26.53 12.91 13.48
CA ASN A 108 25.50 13.54 14.31
C ASN A 108 24.07 13.23 13.82
N GLY A 109 23.85 13.24 12.50
CA GLY A 109 22.57 12.90 11.90
C GLY A 109 22.18 11.46 12.17
N VAL A 110 23.11 10.52 11.95
CA VAL A 110 22.90 9.07 12.17
C VAL A 110 22.70 8.76 13.65
N LEU A 111 23.51 9.33 14.55
CA LEU A 111 23.32 9.16 15.99
C LEU A 111 21.98 9.73 16.46
N GLY A 112 21.58 10.86 15.90
CA GLY A 112 20.30 11.50 16.17
C GLY A 112 19.11 10.64 15.72
N ALA A 113 19.25 9.96 14.60
CA ALA A 113 18.21 9.07 14.06
C ALA A 113 18.13 7.73 14.81
N GLU A 114 19.28 7.13 15.18
CA GLU A 114 19.35 5.71 15.58
C GLU A 114 19.71 5.51 17.06
N GLN A 115 20.76 6.19 17.58
CA GLN A 115 21.20 5.94 18.95
C GLN A 115 21.91 7.13 19.58
N HIS A 116 21.24 7.86 20.47
CA HIS A 116 21.76 9.10 21.08
C HIS A 116 22.94 8.91 22.05
N ASP A 117 23.10 7.71 22.63
CA ASP A 117 24.13 7.40 23.64
C ASP A 117 25.22 6.45 23.11
N PHE A 118 25.36 6.34 21.79
CA PHE A 118 26.21 5.35 21.14
C PHE A 118 27.65 5.34 21.66
N TYR A 119 28.33 6.51 21.74
CA TYR A 119 29.71 6.58 22.21
C TYR A 119 29.88 6.25 23.70
N LYS A 120 28.80 6.34 24.49
CA LYS A 120 28.79 5.92 25.91
C LYS A 120 28.34 4.49 26.09
N THR A 121 27.49 3.99 25.20
CA THR A 121 26.94 2.65 25.28
C THR A 121 26.99 1.99 23.89
N PRO A 122 28.20 1.71 23.37
CA PRO A 122 28.31 1.23 21.99
C PRO A 122 27.83 -0.24 21.80
N GLY A 123 27.58 -0.96 22.87
CA GLY A 123 27.15 -2.36 22.81
C GLY A 123 25.62 -2.52 22.69
N VAL A 124 25.05 -3.29 23.61
CA VAL A 124 23.60 -3.57 23.66
C VAL A 124 22.94 -2.65 24.69
N SER A 125 21.85 -2.00 24.32
CA SER A 125 21.02 -1.22 25.23
C SER A 125 20.10 -2.15 26.04
N VAL A 126 20.42 -2.36 27.32
CA VAL A 126 19.58 -3.20 28.21
C VAL A 126 18.18 -2.58 28.37
N SER A 127 18.08 -1.24 28.45
CA SER A 127 16.81 -0.54 28.59
C SER A 127 15.96 -0.62 27.29
N GLY A 128 16.60 -0.53 26.12
CA GLY A 128 15.98 -0.69 24.81
C GLY A 128 15.48 -2.11 24.60
N THR A 129 16.32 -3.11 24.87
CA THR A 129 15.95 -4.51 24.77
C THR A 129 14.81 -4.87 25.73
N MET A 130 14.84 -4.39 26.99
CA MET A 130 13.78 -4.63 27.95
C MET A 130 12.45 -3.99 27.51
N ARG A 131 12.47 -2.79 26.94
CA ARG A 131 11.29 -2.12 26.40
C ARG A 131 10.72 -2.91 25.22
N ALA A 132 11.53 -3.31 24.26
CA ALA A 132 11.10 -4.11 23.11
C ALA A 132 10.44 -5.44 23.55
N VAL A 133 10.99 -6.11 24.56
CA VAL A 133 10.40 -7.35 25.12
C VAL A 133 9.04 -7.07 25.80
N ILE A 134 8.92 -5.97 26.55
CA ILE A 134 7.68 -5.63 27.29
C ILE A 134 6.55 -5.20 26.34
N THR A 135 6.90 -4.50 25.24
CA THR A 135 5.93 -3.94 24.28
C THR A 135 5.70 -4.83 23.07
N GLY A 136 6.26 -6.06 23.05
CA GLY A 136 6.14 -6.95 21.89
C GLY A 136 6.79 -6.43 20.59
N GLY A 137 7.63 -5.36 20.71
CA GLY A 137 8.24 -4.71 19.55
C GLY A 137 7.53 -3.46 19.05
N GLU A 138 6.28 -3.20 19.46
CA GLU A 138 5.46 -2.09 19.00
C GLU A 138 6.00 -0.69 19.35
N ALA A 139 6.82 -0.57 20.39
CA ALA A 139 7.38 0.73 20.80
C ALA A 139 8.67 1.12 20.07
N GLY A 140 8.97 0.58 18.89
CA GLY A 140 10.09 0.93 18.00
C GLY A 140 11.46 1.21 18.67
N GLY A 141 12.58 1.01 17.95
CA GLY A 141 13.91 1.53 18.36
C GLY A 141 14.60 0.80 19.51
N GLY A 142 14.54 -0.54 19.53
CA GLY A 142 15.25 -1.36 20.54
C GLY A 142 16.63 -1.85 20.14
N SER A 143 17.02 -1.81 18.88
CA SER A 143 18.34 -2.27 18.40
C SER A 143 19.35 -1.13 18.38
N THR A 144 20.59 -1.42 18.84
CA THR A 144 21.69 -0.46 18.78
C THR A 144 22.36 -0.45 17.41
N ILE A 145 23.11 0.61 17.09
CA ILE A 145 23.95 0.67 15.87
C ILE A 145 24.85 -0.57 15.77
N THR A 146 25.44 -1.02 16.89
CA THR A 146 26.27 -2.21 16.90
C THR A 146 25.50 -3.49 16.57
N GLN A 147 24.24 -3.61 16.99
CA GLN A 147 23.39 -4.73 16.62
C GLN A 147 23.02 -4.71 15.14
N GLN A 148 22.71 -3.53 14.61
CA GLN A 148 22.45 -3.35 13.18
C GLN A 148 23.72 -3.63 12.35
N MET A 149 24.89 -3.12 12.78
CA MET A 149 26.16 -3.41 12.14
C MET A 149 26.48 -4.90 12.16
N ALA A 150 26.35 -5.55 13.33
CA ALA A 150 26.62 -6.98 13.44
C ALA A 150 25.74 -7.81 12.50
N ARG A 151 24.45 -7.47 12.41
CA ARG A 151 23.50 -8.12 11.50
C ARG A 151 23.88 -7.95 10.03
N ASN A 152 24.32 -6.76 9.63
CA ASN A 152 24.59 -6.43 8.22
C ASN A 152 26.02 -6.79 7.79
N TYR A 153 26.94 -6.98 8.74
CA TYR A 153 28.37 -7.19 8.46
C TYR A 153 28.81 -8.65 8.55
N TYR A 154 28.19 -9.48 9.42
CA TYR A 154 28.61 -10.84 9.64
C TYR A 154 27.62 -11.86 9.06
N ASP A 155 28.14 -12.81 8.27
CA ASP A 155 27.37 -13.93 7.74
C ASP A 155 26.70 -14.78 8.81
N GLY A 156 25.56 -15.39 8.50
CA GLY A 156 24.83 -16.33 9.35
C GLY A 156 24.00 -15.69 10.46
N LEU A 157 23.80 -14.35 10.43
CA LEU A 157 22.86 -13.65 11.32
C LEU A 157 21.57 -13.19 10.62
N SER A 158 21.53 -13.33 9.31
CA SER A 158 20.58 -12.60 8.46
C SER A 158 19.32 -13.36 8.05
N GLN A 159 19.19 -14.66 8.30
CA GLN A 159 18.23 -15.47 7.56
C GLN A 159 16.94 -15.91 8.29
N GLU A 160 16.72 -15.56 9.56
CA GLU A 160 15.48 -15.98 10.26
C GLU A 160 14.98 -14.94 11.24
N ARG A 161 13.69 -14.59 11.19
CA ARG A 161 12.99 -13.99 12.33
C ARG A 161 12.82 -15.03 13.41
N SER A 162 13.86 -15.32 14.17
CA SER A 162 13.75 -16.22 15.31
C SER A 162 14.31 -15.56 16.58
N TYR A 163 13.72 -15.91 17.70
CA TYR A 163 14.28 -15.52 19.01
C TYR A 163 15.75 -15.99 19.15
N SER A 164 16.12 -17.09 18.52
CA SER A 164 17.48 -17.61 18.50
C SER A 164 18.44 -16.66 17.78
N ARG A 165 18.06 -16.10 16.63
CA ARG A 165 18.81 -15.07 15.90
C ARG A 165 19.02 -13.83 16.77
N LYS A 166 17.94 -13.29 17.35
CA LYS A 166 18.04 -12.08 18.18
C LYS A 166 18.95 -12.29 19.40
N VAL A 167 18.96 -13.51 19.95
CA VAL A 167 19.90 -13.86 21.01
C VAL A 167 21.34 -13.89 20.48
N LYS A 168 21.60 -14.54 19.32
CA LYS A 168 22.93 -14.55 18.69
C LYS A 168 23.41 -13.12 18.40
N GLU A 169 22.57 -12.29 17.77
CA GLU A 169 22.84 -10.87 17.47
C GLU A 169 23.29 -10.11 18.73
N ILE A 170 22.55 -10.24 19.84
CA ILE A 170 22.90 -9.60 21.13
C ILE A 170 24.28 -10.03 21.59
N PHE A 171 24.58 -11.33 21.58
CA PHE A 171 25.86 -11.83 22.08
C PHE A 171 27.04 -11.50 21.17
N ILE A 172 26.85 -11.51 19.85
CA ILE A 172 27.84 -11.03 18.88
C ILE A 172 28.12 -9.55 19.09
N SER A 173 27.07 -8.72 19.19
CA SER A 173 27.22 -7.28 19.44
C SER A 173 27.96 -6.95 20.73
N LEU A 174 27.75 -7.74 21.80
CA LEU A 174 28.52 -7.63 23.04
C LEU A 174 30.01 -7.96 22.85
N LYS A 175 30.34 -8.91 21.99
CA LYS A 175 31.71 -9.28 21.66
C LYS A 175 32.36 -8.23 20.77
N VAL A 176 31.63 -7.74 19.75
CA VAL A 176 32.04 -6.65 18.85
C VAL A 176 32.38 -5.39 19.65
N ALA A 177 31.48 -4.93 20.52
CA ALA A 177 31.69 -3.72 21.34
C ALA A 177 32.86 -3.81 22.34
N ARG A 178 33.36 -5.02 22.61
CA ARG A 178 34.58 -5.23 23.44
C ARG A 178 35.85 -5.23 22.61
N ARG A 179 35.75 -5.42 21.32
CA ARG A 179 36.89 -5.65 20.43
C ARG A 179 37.17 -4.48 19.53
N LEU A 180 36.12 -3.83 19.04
CA LEU A 180 36.17 -2.65 18.17
C LEU A 180 35.89 -1.38 18.98
N THR A 181 36.53 -0.32 18.60
CA THR A 181 36.23 1.03 19.10
C THR A 181 34.88 1.52 18.54
N PRO A 182 34.21 2.47 19.19
CA PRO A 182 33.00 3.08 18.63
C PRO A 182 33.19 3.63 17.21
N ASP A 183 34.33 4.25 16.92
CA ASP A 183 34.65 4.78 15.59
C ASP A 183 34.79 3.67 14.54
N GLU A 184 35.41 2.55 14.88
CA GLU A 184 35.48 1.39 13.98
C GLU A 184 34.09 0.80 13.72
N ILE A 185 33.23 0.72 14.76
CA ILE A 185 31.87 0.19 14.64
C ILE A 185 31.03 1.07 13.71
N ILE A 186 31.01 2.38 13.95
CA ILE A 186 30.17 3.29 13.15
C ILE A 186 30.68 3.41 11.72
N THR A 187 32.01 3.36 11.51
CA THR A 187 32.61 3.36 10.18
C THR A 187 32.22 2.10 9.40
N GLN A 188 32.31 0.93 10.00
CA GLN A 188 31.87 -0.32 9.37
C GLN A 188 30.36 -0.29 9.09
N TYR A 189 29.56 0.19 10.01
CA TYR A 189 28.12 0.36 9.85
C TYR A 189 27.81 1.23 8.63
N LEU A 190 28.34 2.45 8.58
CA LEU A 190 28.11 3.41 7.51
C LEU A 190 28.67 2.98 6.16
N ASN A 191 29.69 2.14 6.12
CA ASN A 191 30.20 1.55 4.88
C ASN A 191 29.38 0.35 4.38
N THR A 192 28.41 -0.13 5.17
CA THR A 192 27.77 -1.43 4.88
C THR A 192 26.29 -1.29 4.58
N ILE A 193 25.58 -0.39 5.27
CA ILE A 193 24.13 -0.32 5.17
C ILE A 193 23.65 0.28 3.85
N TYR A 194 22.43 -0.09 3.48
CA TYR A 194 21.71 0.43 2.32
C TYR A 194 20.98 1.73 2.67
N PHE A 195 21.04 2.72 1.77
CA PHE A 195 20.44 4.04 1.96
C PHE A 195 19.35 4.39 0.93
N GLY A 196 18.94 3.46 0.07
CA GLY A 196 18.11 3.75 -1.09
C GLY A 196 18.95 4.14 -2.31
N ARG A 197 18.32 4.41 -3.46
CA ARG A 197 18.98 4.81 -4.72
C ARG A 197 20.17 3.91 -5.10
N ASN A 198 20.06 2.58 -4.90
CA ASN A 198 21.16 1.62 -5.09
C ASN A 198 22.46 1.95 -4.34
N ALA A 199 22.39 2.79 -3.31
CA ALA A 199 23.56 3.25 -2.58
C ALA A 199 23.84 2.37 -1.35
N TYR A 200 24.87 1.54 -1.44
CA TYR A 200 25.41 0.78 -0.31
C TYR A 200 26.62 1.50 0.27
N GLY A 201 26.50 1.94 1.51
CA GLY A 201 27.49 2.75 2.18
C GLY A 201 27.29 4.25 1.96
N VAL A 202 27.79 5.01 2.94
CA VAL A 202 27.54 6.45 3.06
C VAL A 202 28.14 7.30 1.94
N GLN A 203 29.26 6.86 1.32
CA GLN A 203 29.84 7.56 0.19
C GLN A 203 28.95 7.46 -1.05
N ALA A 204 28.43 6.26 -1.32
CA ALA A 204 27.49 6.05 -2.42
C ALA A 204 26.20 6.84 -2.19
N ALA A 205 25.71 6.89 -0.94
CA ALA A 205 24.54 7.69 -0.57
C ALA A 205 24.77 9.18 -0.80
N ALA A 206 25.93 9.74 -0.37
CA ALA A 206 26.27 11.13 -0.58
C ALA A 206 26.25 11.50 -2.08
N GLN A 207 26.78 10.62 -2.92
CA GLN A 207 26.76 10.80 -4.38
C GLN A 207 25.35 10.67 -4.98
N ALA A 208 24.59 9.67 -4.53
CA ALA A 208 23.26 9.39 -5.07
C ALA A 208 22.20 10.45 -4.72
N TYR A 209 22.32 11.08 -3.55
CA TYR A 209 21.35 12.08 -3.09
C TYR A 209 21.78 13.53 -3.32
N PHE A 210 23.08 13.81 -3.23
CA PHE A 210 23.60 15.19 -3.24
C PHE A 210 24.66 15.44 -4.34
N GLY A 211 25.13 14.40 -5.03
CA GLY A 211 26.20 14.54 -6.04
C GLY A 211 27.56 14.95 -5.43
N LYS A 212 27.76 14.72 -4.11
CA LYS A 212 28.92 15.17 -3.34
C LYS A 212 29.75 14.00 -2.83
N ASP A 213 31.01 14.29 -2.49
CA ASP A 213 31.79 13.42 -1.61
C ASP A 213 31.21 13.48 -0.19
N VAL A 214 31.24 12.35 0.51
CA VAL A 214 30.70 12.28 1.89
C VAL A 214 31.32 13.31 2.82
N SER A 215 32.59 13.64 2.62
CA SER A 215 33.33 14.63 3.39
C SER A 215 32.81 16.07 3.23
N GLU A 216 32.03 16.33 2.19
CA GLU A 216 31.44 17.63 1.86
C GLU A 216 30.01 17.83 2.39
N LEU A 217 29.41 16.78 2.99
CA LEU A 217 28.04 16.85 3.51
C LEU A 217 27.93 17.76 4.73
N ASP A 218 27.00 18.70 4.67
CA ASP A 218 26.66 19.58 5.78
C ASP A 218 25.76 18.90 6.83
N GLN A 219 25.36 19.64 7.87
CA GLN A 219 24.59 19.09 8.98
C GLN A 219 23.15 18.75 8.59
N ALA A 220 22.53 19.47 7.65
CA ALA A 220 21.19 19.18 7.16
C ALA A 220 21.19 17.91 6.31
N GLU A 221 22.17 17.78 5.42
CA GLU A 221 22.40 16.62 4.57
C GLU A 221 22.76 15.37 5.40
N GLY A 222 23.61 15.53 6.42
CA GLY A 222 23.95 14.45 7.35
C GLY A 222 22.72 13.94 8.14
N ALA A 223 21.82 14.83 8.54
CA ALA A 223 20.57 14.45 9.18
C ALA A 223 19.62 13.73 8.19
N TYR A 224 19.64 14.12 6.92
CA TYR A 224 18.88 13.46 5.86
C TYR A 224 19.39 12.03 5.63
N ILE A 225 20.69 11.83 5.52
CA ILE A 225 21.31 10.49 5.47
C ILE A 225 20.90 9.64 6.67
N GLY A 226 20.88 10.21 7.87
CA GLY A 226 20.38 9.51 9.07
C GLY A 226 18.90 9.14 8.99
N ALA A 227 18.06 9.98 8.39
CA ALA A 227 16.63 9.73 8.22
C ALA A 227 16.33 8.57 7.27
N LEU A 228 17.11 8.41 6.19
CA LEU A 228 16.95 7.34 5.20
C LEU A 228 17.04 5.94 5.79
N ILE A 229 17.84 5.74 6.85
CA ILE A 229 18.15 4.43 7.42
C ILE A 229 16.89 3.67 7.85
N GLN A 230 15.83 4.38 8.24
CA GLN A 230 14.62 3.75 8.75
C GLN A 230 13.85 2.96 7.67
N LYS A 231 13.70 3.54 6.47
CA LYS A 231 12.95 2.98 5.35
C LYS A 231 13.62 3.36 4.03
N PRO A 232 14.83 2.86 3.76
CA PRO A 232 15.62 3.32 2.61
C PRO A 232 14.90 3.14 1.27
N SER A 233 14.19 2.04 1.05
CA SER A 233 13.45 1.81 -0.20
C SER A 233 12.22 2.72 -0.34
N THR A 234 11.51 3.02 0.75
CA THR A 234 10.36 3.93 0.74
C THR A 234 10.79 5.40 0.54
N PHE A 235 11.97 5.76 1.05
CA PHE A 235 12.51 7.12 1.03
C PHE A 235 13.46 7.38 -0.14
N THR A 236 13.47 6.48 -1.13
CA THR A 236 14.37 6.58 -2.29
C THR A 236 14.15 7.86 -3.09
N ASP A 237 12.91 8.15 -3.47
CA ASP A 237 12.52 9.36 -4.20
C ASP A 237 11.02 9.65 -4.00
N PRO A 238 10.60 10.06 -2.80
CA PRO A 238 9.20 10.29 -2.53
C PRO A 238 8.72 11.55 -3.25
N GLU A 239 7.57 11.46 -3.91
CA GLU A 239 6.95 12.61 -4.59
C GLU A 239 6.68 13.78 -3.64
N PRO A 240 6.94 15.01 -4.08
CA PRO A 240 6.64 16.18 -3.27
C PRO A 240 5.17 16.26 -2.87
N GLY A 241 4.90 16.27 -1.56
CA GLY A 241 3.55 16.31 -0.99
C GLY A 241 2.90 14.94 -0.78
N SER A 242 3.59 13.84 -1.11
CA SER A 242 3.15 12.48 -0.74
C SER A 242 3.28 12.22 0.77
N ALA A 243 2.60 11.19 1.26
CA ALA A 243 2.73 10.75 2.66
C ALA A 243 4.16 10.30 2.99
N GLU A 244 4.84 9.70 2.03
CA GLU A 244 6.25 9.27 2.12
C GLU A 244 7.20 10.47 2.25
N ALA A 245 6.96 11.54 1.47
CA ALA A 245 7.74 12.78 1.57
C ALA A 245 7.54 13.46 2.92
N GLU A 246 6.31 13.51 3.43
CA GLU A 246 6.01 14.01 4.76
C GLU A 246 6.68 13.15 5.84
N ALA A 247 6.58 11.82 5.73
CA ALA A 247 7.20 10.89 6.66
C ALA A 247 8.74 11.00 6.68
N LEU A 248 9.37 11.21 5.51
CA LEU A 248 10.80 11.44 5.43
C LEU A 248 11.19 12.79 6.08
N ARG A 249 10.41 13.84 5.83
CA ARG A 249 10.61 15.15 6.48
C ARG A 249 10.48 15.05 8.00
N ASP A 250 9.45 14.38 8.49
CA ASP A 250 9.25 14.13 9.93
C ASP A 250 10.43 13.35 10.53
N ARG A 251 10.94 12.39 9.78
CA ARG A 251 12.10 11.59 10.19
C ARG A 251 13.40 12.42 10.20
N TRP A 252 13.59 13.30 9.23
CA TRP A 252 14.69 14.27 9.22
C TRP A 252 14.65 15.19 10.43
N GLU A 253 13.50 15.78 10.75
CA GLU A 253 13.32 16.58 11.95
C GLU A 253 13.56 15.74 13.23
N TYR A 254 13.13 14.49 13.24
CA TYR A 254 13.41 13.57 14.35
C TYR A 254 14.93 13.37 14.52
N ALA A 255 15.68 13.19 13.44
CA ALA A 255 17.13 13.06 13.46
C ALA A 255 17.81 14.34 14.02
N LEU A 256 17.36 15.51 13.62
CA LEU A 256 17.86 16.78 14.18
C LEU A 256 17.56 16.94 15.67
N ARG A 257 16.31 16.68 16.08
CA ARG A 257 15.96 16.67 17.52
C ARG A 257 16.75 15.62 18.30
N GLY A 258 17.07 14.51 17.66
CA GLY A 258 17.96 13.50 18.22
C GLY A 258 19.39 13.95 18.36
N ALA A 259 19.94 14.62 17.35
CA ALA A 259 21.30 15.17 17.38
C ALA A 259 21.48 16.20 18.51
N VAL A 260 20.45 16.98 18.82
CA VAL A 260 20.44 17.88 20.02
C VAL A 260 20.49 17.05 21.31
N LYS A 261 19.80 15.91 21.38
CA LYS A 261 19.89 15.00 22.54
C LYS A 261 21.25 14.32 22.64
N VAL A 262 21.87 13.99 21.50
CA VAL A 262 23.25 13.48 21.46
C VAL A 262 24.17 14.46 22.13
N ASN A 263 24.12 15.76 21.78
CA ASN A 263 24.94 16.83 22.39
C ASN A 263 24.70 16.95 23.90
N ALA A 264 23.46 16.80 24.35
CA ALA A 264 23.13 16.82 25.78
C ALA A 264 23.71 15.59 26.54
N VAL A 265 23.81 14.44 25.87
CA VAL A 265 24.36 13.21 26.44
C VAL A 265 25.89 13.21 26.33
N ASP A 266 26.43 13.60 25.19
CA ASP A 266 27.86 13.60 24.88
C ASP A 266 28.25 14.89 24.12
N PRO A 267 28.71 15.93 24.87
CA PRO A 267 29.05 17.26 24.30
C PRO A 267 30.15 17.22 23.22
N GLY A 268 30.82 16.09 22.99
CA GLY A 268 31.78 15.92 21.90
C GLY A 268 31.11 15.59 20.55
N HIS A 269 29.80 15.29 20.58
CA HIS A 269 29.01 14.93 19.42
C HIS A 269 27.63 15.63 19.45
N GLY A 270 26.93 15.59 18.34
CA GLY A 270 25.62 16.22 18.20
C GLY A 270 25.71 17.74 17.95
N ILE A 271 24.58 18.41 17.98
CA ILE A 271 24.45 19.84 17.70
C ILE A 271 23.67 20.57 18.81
N THR A 272 23.82 21.88 18.89
CA THR A 272 23.00 22.71 19.79
C THR A 272 21.58 22.90 19.22
N GLN A 273 20.63 23.28 20.09
CA GLN A 273 19.27 23.62 19.63
C GLN A 273 19.28 24.80 18.65
N ALA A 274 20.12 25.78 18.86
CA ALA A 274 20.20 26.95 17.97
C ALA A 274 20.74 26.59 16.57
N GLU A 275 21.65 25.64 16.48
CA GLU A 275 22.12 25.10 15.20
C GLU A 275 20.99 24.33 14.52
N ALA A 276 20.26 23.45 15.24
CA ALA A 276 19.15 22.70 14.69
C ALA A 276 18.01 23.58 14.15
N ASP A 277 17.68 24.64 14.88
CA ASP A 277 16.61 25.61 14.51
C ASP A 277 16.98 26.46 13.27
N GLY A 278 18.25 26.53 12.89
CA GLY A 278 18.75 27.26 11.73
C GLY A 278 18.89 26.40 10.46
N LEU A 279 18.61 25.09 10.52
CA LEU A 279 18.76 24.20 9.37
C LEU A 279 17.48 24.12 8.55
N GLU A 280 17.64 24.16 7.24
CA GLU A 280 16.57 23.94 6.28
C GLU A 280 16.63 22.50 5.74
N TYR A 281 15.50 21.97 5.34
CA TYR A 281 15.41 20.64 4.72
C TYR A 281 16.20 20.66 3.41
N PRO A 282 17.16 19.73 3.21
CA PRO A 282 18.04 19.80 2.05
C PRO A 282 17.31 19.41 0.76
N GLU A 283 17.73 20.03 -0.34
CA GLU A 283 17.33 19.60 -1.69
C GLU A 283 18.21 18.44 -2.15
N THR A 284 17.60 17.43 -2.76
CA THR A 284 18.32 16.31 -3.36
C THR A 284 18.42 16.49 -4.86
N ILE A 285 19.44 15.89 -5.48
CA ILE A 285 19.50 15.83 -6.94
C ILE A 285 18.39 14.90 -7.46
N PRO A 286 17.84 15.18 -8.65
CA PRO A 286 16.91 14.26 -9.29
C PRO A 286 17.51 12.86 -9.40
N TRP A 287 16.71 11.85 -9.08
CA TRP A 287 17.15 10.48 -9.21
C TRP A 287 16.68 9.90 -10.54
N ASN A 288 17.63 9.51 -11.36
CA ASN A 288 17.35 8.93 -12.67
C ASN A 288 17.32 7.39 -12.61
N GLY A 289 16.93 6.79 -11.44
CA GLY A 289 16.79 5.35 -11.24
C GLY A 289 18.10 4.55 -11.22
N GLY A 290 19.20 5.21 -11.31
CA GLY A 290 20.54 4.66 -11.02
C GLY A 290 21.00 3.46 -11.86
N VAL A 291 20.33 3.13 -12.96
CA VAL A 291 20.82 2.11 -13.92
C VAL A 291 20.49 2.58 -15.33
N ASP A 292 21.38 3.32 -15.95
CA ASP A 292 21.33 3.55 -17.39
C ASP A 292 21.18 2.20 -18.11
N GLY A 293 20.03 1.95 -18.74
CA GLY A 293 19.80 0.82 -19.62
C GLY A 293 19.07 -0.39 -19.02
N VAL A 294 18.48 -0.31 -17.81
CA VAL A 294 17.53 -1.35 -17.37
C VAL A 294 16.18 -1.12 -18.07
N PRO A 295 15.61 -2.11 -18.77
CA PRO A 295 14.29 -2.01 -19.33
C PRO A 295 13.26 -1.65 -18.24
N ALA A 296 12.28 -0.81 -18.56
CA ALA A 296 11.26 -0.36 -17.61
C ALA A 296 10.59 -1.53 -16.86
N LEU A 297 10.26 -2.58 -17.58
CA LEU A 297 9.64 -3.79 -17.04
C LEU A 297 10.52 -4.47 -15.97
N GLU A 298 11.83 -4.62 -16.23
CA GLU A 298 12.77 -5.22 -15.27
C GLU A 298 12.87 -4.38 -13.98
N GLY A 299 12.80 -3.06 -14.08
CA GLY A 299 12.82 -2.15 -12.93
C GLY A 299 11.60 -2.33 -12.03
N TYR A 300 10.40 -2.33 -12.59
CA TYR A 300 9.16 -2.52 -11.82
C TYR A 300 9.07 -3.91 -11.18
N ILE A 301 9.46 -4.97 -11.91
CA ILE A 301 9.51 -6.34 -11.36
C ILE A 301 10.46 -6.39 -10.17
N ARG A 302 11.66 -5.84 -10.31
CA ARG A 302 12.65 -5.81 -9.23
C ARG A 302 12.09 -5.14 -7.98
N ASP A 303 11.51 -3.95 -8.13
CA ASP A 303 11.03 -3.16 -7.00
C ASP A 303 9.81 -3.81 -6.32
N ALA A 304 8.92 -4.43 -7.08
CA ALA A 304 7.79 -5.19 -6.56
C ALA A 304 8.25 -6.42 -5.76
N VAL A 305 9.17 -7.21 -6.32
CA VAL A 305 9.72 -8.42 -5.66
C VAL A 305 10.52 -8.05 -4.41
N VAL A 306 11.35 -7.00 -4.46
CA VAL A 306 12.12 -6.55 -3.28
C VAL A 306 11.20 -6.14 -2.14
N ARG A 307 10.09 -5.46 -2.44
CA ARG A 307 9.09 -5.08 -1.44
C ARG A 307 8.44 -6.33 -0.82
N GLU A 308 7.98 -7.27 -1.64
CA GLU A 308 7.36 -8.51 -1.15
C GLU A 308 8.33 -9.36 -0.32
N LEU A 309 9.61 -9.44 -0.70
CA LEU A 309 10.63 -10.12 0.08
C LEU A 309 10.86 -9.46 1.45
N GLY A 310 10.76 -8.14 1.52
CA GLY A 310 10.81 -7.41 2.77
C GLY A 310 9.63 -7.73 3.69
N ASP A 311 8.43 -7.73 3.13
CA ASP A 311 7.19 -7.89 3.89
C ASP A 311 6.95 -9.35 4.30
N ARG A 312 7.14 -10.31 3.39
CA ARG A 312 6.77 -11.71 3.59
C ARG A 312 7.92 -12.65 3.98
N TYR A 313 9.16 -12.28 3.67
CA TYR A 313 10.34 -13.11 3.98
C TYR A 313 11.25 -12.47 5.01
N ASP A 314 10.93 -11.28 5.51
CA ASP A 314 11.77 -10.50 6.46
C ASP A 314 13.20 -10.29 5.97
N LEU A 315 13.40 -10.25 4.68
CA LEU A 315 14.69 -9.96 4.08
C LEU A 315 14.88 -8.45 3.97
N THR A 316 16.05 -7.96 4.39
CA THR A 316 16.41 -6.56 4.17
C THR A 316 16.85 -6.35 2.73
N ASP A 317 16.69 -5.14 2.20
CA ASP A 317 17.14 -4.78 0.85
C ASP A 317 18.62 -5.13 0.64
N GLN A 318 19.44 -4.96 1.66
CA GLN A 318 20.85 -5.34 1.61
C GLN A 318 21.03 -6.85 1.44
N GLN A 319 20.27 -7.67 2.17
CA GLN A 319 20.34 -9.13 2.02
C GLN A 319 19.90 -9.55 0.62
N ILE A 320 18.81 -8.97 0.14
CA ILE A 320 18.28 -9.23 -1.21
C ILE A 320 19.32 -8.85 -2.27
N ALA A 321 19.92 -7.67 -2.15
CA ALA A 321 20.88 -7.16 -3.14
C ALA A 321 22.22 -7.91 -3.16
N THR A 322 22.62 -8.52 -2.02
CA THR A 322 23.97 -9.09 -1.86
C THR A 322 23.97 -10.59 -1.52
N GLY A 323 22.80 -11.15 -1.27
CA GLY A 323 22.67 -12.53 -0.78
C GLY A 323 22.73 -13.61 -1.85
N GLY A 324 22.77 -13.22 -3.14
CA GLY A 324 22.85 -14.18 -4.24
C GLY A 324 21.64 -15.12 -4.33
N TYR A 325 20.48 -14.67 -3.88
CA TYR A 325 19.26 -15.49 -3.91
C TYR A 325 18.83 -15.81 -5.34
N GLU A 326 18.32 -17.01 -5.54
CA GLU A 326 17.50 -17.36 -6.69
C GLU A 326 16.02 -17.23 -6.27
N ILE A 327 15.34 -16.22 -6.82
CA ILE A 327 13.97 -15.86 -6.49
C ILE A 327 13.10 -16.25 -7.68
N ARG A 328 12.15 -17.15 -7.48
CA ARG A 328 11.17 -17.51 -8.49
C ARG A 328 9.87 -16.76 -8.20
N THR A 329 9.26 -16.25 -9.26
CA THR A 329 7.97 -15.57 -9.19
C THR A 329 6.90 -16.35 -9.94
N SER A 330 5.63 -16.04 -9.63
CA SER A 330 4.45 -16.46 -10.38
C SER A 330 4.22 -15.66 -11.65
N LEU A 331 5.00 -14.58 -11.85
CA LEU A 331 4.87 -13.70 -13.01
C LEU A 331 5.08 -14.50 -14.30
N ASP A 332 4.14 -14.39 -15.20
CA ASP A 332 4.23 -14.95 -16.53
C ASP A 332 4.83 -13.93 -17.49
N LYS A 333 5.87 -14.33 -18.22
CA LYS A 333 6.61 -13.41 -19.10
C LYS A 333 5.73 -12.85 -20.23
N ASP A 334 4.97 -13.73 -20.87
CA ASP A 334 4.14 -13.37 -22.01
C ASP A 334 2.97 -12.48 -21.56
N LEU A 335 2.40 -12.75 -20.36
CA LEU A 335 1.36 -11.91 -19.76
C LEU A 335 1.91 -10.54 -19.32
N MET A 336 3.15 -10.47 -18.83
CA MET A 336 3.77 -9.19 -18.51
C MET A 336 4.01 -8.33 -19.76
N GLU A 337 4.38 -8.93 -20.88
CA GLU A 337 4.50 -8.27 -22.18
C GLU A 337 3.12 -7.86 -22.73
N ALA A 338 2.11 -8.73 -22.60
CA ALA A 338 0.72 -8.45 -22.98
C ALA A 338 0.14 -7.28 -22.18
N ALA A 339 0.44 -7.17 -20.88
CA ALA A 339 -0.02 -6.05 -20.04
C ALA A 339 0.53 -4.69 -20.52
N GLN A 340 1.74 -4.65 -21.10
CA GLN A 340 2.28 -3.46 -21.72
C GLN A 340 1.63 -3.16 -23.07
N THR A 341 1.48 -4.17 -23.93
CA THR A 341 0.97 -3.99 -25.30
C THR A 341 -0.51 -3.61 -25.32
N ALA A 342 -1.32 -4.11 -24.39
CA ALA A 342 -2.75 -3.78 -24.29
C ALA A 342 -3.01 -2.27 -24.18
N PHE A 343 -2.14 -1.52 -23.51
CA PHE A 343 -2.24 -0.06 -23.46
C PHE A 343 -1.82 0.58 -24.79
N THR A 344 -0.69 0.17 -25.36
CA THR A 344 -0.17 0.77 -26.59
C THR A 344 -1.05 0.50 -27.80
N ASP A 345 -1.71 -0.65 -27.85
CA ASP A 345 -2.57 -1.05 -28.96
C ASP A 345 -3.93 -0.33 -28.90
N THR A 346 -4.43 -0.06 -27.69
CA THR A 346 -5.72 0.62 -27.48
C THR A 346 -5.58 2.13 -27.40
N LEU A 347 -4.51 2.65 -26.81
CA LEU A 347 -4.29 4.07 -26.59
C LEU A 347 -3.28 4.63 -27.59
N GLY A 348 -3.54 5.83 -28.09
CA GLY A 348 -2.56 6.60 -28.85
C GLY A 348 -1.54 7.27 -27.94
N GLU A 349 -1.19 8.52 -28.25
CA GLU A 349 -0.31 9.33 -27.42
C GLU A 349 -1.00 9.66 -26.09
N VAL A 350 -0.37 9.25 -24.98
CA VAL A 350 -0.89 9.42 -23.61
C VAL A 350 -0.30 10.68 -23.00
N PRO A 351 -1.12 11.62 -22.50
CA PRO A 351 -0.65 12.83 -21.83
C PRO A 351 0.19 12.52 -20.59
N GLU A 352 1.21 13.34 -20.33
CA GLU A 352 2.01 13.28 -19.11
C GLU A 352 1.11 13.33 -17.85
N GLY A 353 1.47 12.54 -16.83
CA GLY A 353 0.71 12.42 -15.60
C GLY A 353 -0.52 11.50 -15.69
N THR A 354 -0.71 10.78 -16.81
CA THR A 354 -1.73 9.72 -16.90
C THR A 354 -1.21 8.45 -16.23
N VAL A 355 -2.01 7.89 -15.34
CA VAL A 355 -1.73 6.64 -14.63
C VAL A 355 -2.46 5.51 -15.35
N LEU A 356 -1.72 4.51 -15.81
CA LEU A 356 -2.22 3.36 -16.56
C LEU A 356 -1.95 2.09 -15.72
N GLY A 357 -2.94 1.64 -14.95
CA GLY A 357 -2.81 0.47 -14.10
C GLY A 357 -3.50 -0.77 -14.69
N LEU A 358 -2.81 -1.90 -14.71
CA LEU A 358 -3.34 -3.23 -14.98
C LEU A 358 -2.69 -4.24 -14.04
N ALA A 359 -3.50 -5.07 -13.37
CA ALA A 359 -3.01 -6.20 -12.59
C ALA A 359 -3.87 -7.44 -12.86
N ALA A 360 -3.22 -8.61 -12.93
CA ALA A 360 -3.82 -9.91 -13.17
C ALA A 360 -3.48 -10.88 -12.03
N VAL A 361 -4.50 -11.51 -11.45
CA VAL A 361 -4.40 -12.42 -10.30
C VAL A 361 -5.10 -13.73 -10.60
N GLU A 362 -4.44 -14.85 -10.32
CA GLU A 362 -5.05 -16.19 -10.38
C GLU A 362 -5.97 -16.42 -9.17
N PRO A 363 -7.28 -16.69 -9.38
CA PRO A 363 -8.22 -16.71 -8.26
C PRO A 363 -7.99 -17.83 -7.23
N GLU A 364 -7.53 -19.00 -7.66
CA GLU A 364 -7.37 -20.16 -6.78
C GLU A 364 -6.18 -20.03 -5.83
N THR A 365 -5.13 -19.30 -6.24
CA THR A 365 -3.87 -19.22 -5.50
C THR A 365 -3.58 -17.85 -4.91
N GLY A 366 -4.15 -16.78 -5.49
CA GLY A 366 -3.79 -15.41 -5.19
C GLY A 366 -2.49 -14.95 -5.88
N GLU A 367 -1.89 -15.80 -6.72
CA GLU A 367 -0.68 -15.48 -7.47
C GLU A 367 -0.89 -14.32 -8.44
N ILE A 368 -0.01 -13.33 -8.37
CA ILE A 368 0.04 -12.23 -9.33
C ILE A 368 0.73 -12.75 -10.60
N LYS A 369 0.00 -12.82 -11.72
CA LYS A 369 0.52 -13.33 -12.99
C LYS A 369 1.13 -12.24 -13.85
N ALA A 370 0.56 -11.02 -13.80
CA ALA A 370 1.06 -9.87 -14.54
C ALA A 370 0.63 -8.55 -13.90
N PHE A 371 1.39 -7.49 -14.20
CA PHE A 371 1.02 -6.12 -13.89
C PHE A 371 1.72 -5.13 -14.84
N HIS A 372 1.13 -3.94 -14.99
CA HIS A 372 1.74 -2.83 -15.74
C HIS A 372 2.17 -1.74 -14.78
N GLY A 373 3.48 -1.62 -14.54
CA GLY A 373 4.03 -0.64 -13.59
C GLY A 373 4.08 0.79 -14.12
N GLY A 374 4.10 0.97 -15.44
CA GLY A 374 4.29 2.26 -16.11
C GLY A 374 5.35 2.20 -17.19
N SER A 375 5.73 3.35 -17.75
CA SER A 375 6.71 3.46 -18.82
C SER A 375 8.14 3.74 -18.33
N ASP A 376 8.30 4.35 -17.17
CA ASP A 376 9.58 4.71 -16.58
C ASP A 376 9.59 4.40 -15.08
N PRO A 377 10.25 3.29 -14.63
CA PRO A 377 10.29 2.91 -13.22
C PRO A 377 11.08 3.90 -12.34
N VAL A 378 11.65 4.90 -12.97
CA VAL A 378 12.49 5.93 -12.40
C VAL A 378 11.69 7.20 -12.13
N ALA A 379 10.93 7.64 -13.14
CA ALA A 379 10.11 8.84 -13.07
C ALA A 379 8.71 8.56 -12.51
N ASP A 380 8.22 7.32 -12.69
CA ASP A 380 6.84 6.96 -12.39
C ASP A 380 6.76 5.99 -11.21
N THR A 381 5.88 6.28 -10.26
CA THR A 381 5.47 5.31 -9.25
C THR A 381 4.72 4.16 -9.93
N ASP A 382 4.88 2.93 -9.44
CA ASP A 382 4.16 1.77 -9.96
C ASP A 382 2.65 2.01 -10.03
N ASN A 383 2.14 2.04 -11.25
CA ASN A 383 0.75 2.40 -11.56
C ASN A 383 -0.28 1.35 -11.11
N SER A 384 0.15 0.09 -10.94
CA SER A 384 -0.75 -1.04 -10.64
C SER A 384 -0.73 -1.46 -9.20
N LEU A 385 0.43 -1.38 -8.56
CA LEU A 385 0.64 -1.92 -7.22
C LEU A 385 0.63 -0.84 -6.14
N ILE A 386 0.90 0.43 -6.51
CA ILE A 386 1.06 1.54 -5.56
C ILE A 386 0.09 2.68 -5.83
N GLN A 387 0.00 3.16 -7.09
CA GLN A 387 -0.87 4.28 -7.43
C GLN A 387 -2.34 3.94 -7.21
N ARG A 388 -3.05 4.87 -6.61
CA ARG A 388 -4.44 4.69 -6.18
C ARG A 388 -5.35 5.71 -6.83
N ALA A 389 -6.54 5.25 -7.21
CA ALA A 389 -7.61 6.12 -7.71
C ALA A 389 -8.96 5.66 -7.14
N GLN A 390 -9.94 6.56 -7.14
CA GLN A 390 -11.28 6.20 -6.70
C GLN A 390 -11.85 5.10 -7.60
N ALA A 391 -12.32 4.00 -6.98
CA ALA A 391 -12.87 2.85 -7.69
C ALA A 391 -14.14 3.17 -8.49
N GLY A 392 -14.87 4.20 -8.10
CA GLY A 392 -16.15 4.52 -8.71
C GLY A 392 -17.11 3.32 -8.63
N SER A 393 -17.93 3.16 -9.64
CA SER A 393 -18.92 2.05 -9.70
C SER A 393 -18.31 0.65 -9.74
N ALA A 394 -17.00 0.48 -9.91
CA ALA A 394 -16.33 -0.82 -9.78
C ALA A 394 -16.36 -1.36 -8.34
N PHE A 395 -16.73 -0.54 -7.37
CA PHE A 395 -16.93 -0.95 -5.97
C PHE A 395 -18.29 -1.59 -5.69
N LYS A 396 -19.28 -1.46 -6.58
CA LYS A 396 -20.65 -1.98 -6.41
C LYS A 396 -20.75 -3.49 -6.16
N PRO A 397 -19.91 -4.36 -6.75
CA PRO A 397 -19.96 -5.79 -6.45
C PRO A 397 -19.80 -6.13 -4.97
N TYR A 398 -18.97 -5.39 -4.23
CA TYR A 398 -18.83 -5.60 -2.78
C TYR A 398 -20.12 -5.25 -2.03
N ALA A 399 -20.82 -4.17 -2.43
CA ALA A 399 -22.13 -3.83 -1.88
C ALA A 399 -23.19 -4.86 -2.27
N LEU A 400 -23.13 -5.42 -3.48
CA LEU A 400 -24.02 -6.51 -3.91
C LEU A 400 -23.81 -7.75 -3.05
N ALA A 401 -22.55 -8.21 -2.89
CA ALA A 401 -22.22 -9.37 -2.07
C ALA A 401 -22.63 -9.17 -0.61
N ALA A 402 -22.43 -7.96 -0.04
CA ALA A 402 -22.94 -7.61 1.29
C ALA A 402 -24.45 -7.72 1.35
N GLY A 403 -25.18 -7.19 0.37
CA GLY A 403 -26.64 -7.26 0.29
C GLY A 403 -27.17 -8.69 0.19
N LEU A 404 -26.55 -9.51 -0.68
CA LEU A 404 -26.90 -10.93 -0.83
C LEU A 404 -26.61 -11.71 0.46
N SER A 405 -25.52 -11.41 1.16
CA SER A 405 -25.16 -11.99 2.47
C SER A 405 -26.17 -11.64 3.57
N GLU A 406 -26.76 -10.44 3.49
CA GLU A 406 -27.82 -9.96 4.41
C GLU A 406 -29.23 -10.42 3.95
N GLY A 407 -29.34 -11.37 3.02
CA GLY A 407 -30.59 -12.02 2.61
C GLY A 407 -31.40 -11.25 1.55
N ARG A 408 -30.79 -10.27 0.87
CA ARG A 408 -31.36 -9.72 -0.35
C ARG A 408 -31.18 -10.72 -1.49
N SER A 409 -31.98 -10.60 -2.55
CA SER A 409 -31.82 -11.40 -3.77
C SER A 409 -31.56 -10.48 -4.97
N LEU A 410 -31.13 -11.06 -6.07
CA LEU A 410 -31.00 -10.34 -7.34
C LEU A 410 -32.32 -9.73 -7.82
N ASN A 411 -33.46 -10.28 -7.38
CA ASN A 411 -34.82 -9.79 -7.67
C ASN A 411 -35.31 -8.70 -6.68
N THR A 412 -34.54 -8.39 -5.64
CA THR A 412 -34.90 -7.31 -4.70
C THR A 412 -34.93 -5.97 -5.45
N VAL A 413 -36.05 -5.25 -5.31
CA VAL A 413 -36.30 -4.01 -6.06
C VAL A 413 -35.93 -2.78 -5.22
N TYR A 414 -35.19 -1.87 -5.86
CA TYR A 414 -34.86 -0.56 -5.34
C TYR A 414 -35.36 0.55 -6.28
N ASP A 415 -35.52 1.76 -5.74
CA ASP A 415 -35.89 2.92 -6.55
C ASP A 415 -34.67 3.47 -7.30
N GLY A 416 -34.67 3.30 -8.61
CA GLY A 416 -33.64 3.80 -9.54
C GLY A 416 -33.95 5.22 -10.07
N SER A 417 -34.91 5.93 -9.51
CA SER A 417 -35.21 7.32 -9.91
C SER A 417 -34.02 8.25 -9.60
N SER A 418 -33.85 9.30 -10.41
CA SER A 418 -32.72 10.24 -10.28
C SER A 418 -33.18 11.66 -10.55
N PRO A 419 -32.79 12.69 -9.73
CA PRO A 419 -31.95 12.58 -8.54
C PRO A 419 -32.72 12.10 -7.29
N GLN A 420 -32.00 11.50 -6.31
CA GLN A 420 -32.57 11.12 -5.00
C GLN A 420 -31.73 11.66 -3.84
N TYR A 421 -32.42 11.95 -2.71
CA TYR A 421 -31.79 12.36 -1.46
C TYR A 421 -31.77 11.19 -0.47
N PHE A 422 -30.63 10.90 0.10
CA PHE A 422 -30.46 9.83 1.09
C PHE A 422 -30.05 10.40 2.45
N PRO A 423 -30.50 9.81 3.56
CA PRO A 423 -30.04 10.18 4.90
C PRO A 423 -28.52 10.07 4.99
N GLY A 424 -27.88 11.05 5.61
CA GLY A 424 -26.42 11.08 5.76
C GLY A 424 -25.64 11.67 4.58
N LEU A 425 -26.29 11.98 3.44
CA LEU A 425 -25.66 12.66 2.32
C LEU A 425 -26.16 14.11 2.23
N THR A 426 -25.25 15.05 1.95
CA THR A 426 -25.53 16.48 1.84
C THR A 426 -25.99 16.88 0.43
N ALA A 427 -25.67 16.07 -0.58
CA ALA A 427 -26.04 16.28 -1.96
C ALA A 427 -26.91 15.13 -2.49
N PRO A 428 -27.79 15.39 -3.50
CA PRO A 428 -28.55 14.32 -4.11
C PRO A 428 -27.67 13.39 -4.94
N VAL A 429 -27.94 12.09 -4.85
CA VAL A 429 -27.30 11.07 -5.70
C VAL A 429 -27.95 11.11 -7.07
N ARG A 430 -27.13 11.08 -8.12
CA ARG A 430 -27.54 11.06 -9.52
C ARG A 430 -27.06 9.79 -10.21
N ASN A 431 -27.86 9.26 -11.10
CA ASN A 431 -27.43 8.22 -12.02
C ASN A 431 -26.65 8.82 -13.19
N ASN A 432 -25.84 8.01 -13.86
CA ASN A 432 -25.06 8.45 -15.01
C ASN A 432 -25.95 9.16 -16.07
N ALA A 433 -25.45 10.24 -16.62
CA ALA A 433 -26.17 11.12 -17.55
C ALA A 433 -27.55 11.58 -17.04
N GLY A 434 -27.79 11.58 -15.71
CA GLY A 434 -29.05 11.97 -15.09
C GLY A 434 -30.25 11.06 -15.41
N ARG A 435 -30.00 9.82 -15.89
CA ARG A 435 -31.06 8.85 -16.25
C ARG A 435 -31.85 8.43 -15.01
N SER A 436 -33.18 8.36 -15.17
CA SER A 436 -34.12 7.88 -14.15
C SER A 436 -34.71 6.56 -14.60
N TYR A 437 -34.57 5.51 -13.78
CA TYR A 437 -34.98 4.16 -14.15
C TYR A 437 -36.30 3.73 -13.49
N GLY A 438 -36.73 4.42 -12.41
CA GLY A 438 -37.84 3.97 -11.58
C GLY A 438 -37.47 2.70 -10.77
N PRO A 439 -38.44 1.83 -10.42
CA PRO A 439 -38.14 0.58 -9.75
C PRO A 439 -37.28 -0.34 -10.62
N VAL A 440 -36.14 -0.76 -10.07
CA VAL A 440 -35.20 -1.70 -10.71
C VAL A 440 -34.83 -2.82 -9.75
N THR A 441 -34.65 -4.04 -10.26
CA THR A 441 -34.08 -5.14 -9.50
C THR A 441 -32.59 -4.91 -9.24
N LEU A 442 -31.98 -5.60 -8.26
CA LEU A 442 -30.54 -5.53 -8.05
C LEU A 442 -29.76 -6.07 -9.27
N LEU A 443 -30.33 -7.06 -9.99
CA LEU A 443 -29.78 -7.52 -11.25
C LEU A 443 -29.68 -6.41 -12.29
N GLU A 444 -30.81 -5.74 -12.60
CA GLU A 444 -30.84 -4.60 -13.53
C GLU A 444 -29.99 -3.41 -13.04
N ALA A 445 -29.97 -3.16 -11.72
CA ALA A 445 -29.15 -2.11 -11.12
C ALA A 445 -27.67 -2.39 -11.28
N THR A 446 -27.25 -3.67 -11.28
CA THR A 446 -25.86 -4.08 -11.54
C THR A 446 -25.51 -3.93 -13.01
N GLU A 447 -26.32 -4.49 -13.90
CA GLU A 447 -26.19 -4.42 -15.36
C GLU A 447 -26.03 -2.98 -15.86
N ARG A 448 -26.89 -2.09 -15.37
CA ARG A 448 -26.96 -0.66 -15.77
C ARG A 448 -26.19 0.28 -14.85
N SER A 449 -25.55 -0.24 -13.82
CA SER A 449 -24.76 0.51 -12.85
C SER A 449 -25.54 1.66 -12.16
N VAL A 450 -26.78 1.39 -11.68
CA VAL A 450 -27.70 2.41 -11.13
C VAL A 450 -27.23 2.86 -9.74
N ASN A 451 -26.75 4.11 -9.62
CA ASN A 451 -26.20 4.68 -8.40
C ASN A 451 -27.22 4.75 -7.27
N THR A 452 -28.42 5.26 -7.56
CA THR A 452 -29.47 5.47 -6.55
C THR A 452 -29.95 4.18 -5.94
N ALA A 453 -30.05 3.10 -6.71
CA ALA A 453 -30.40 1.76 -6.21
C ALA A 453 -29.33 1.22 -5.25
N TYR A 454 -28.04 1.37 -5.56
CA TYR A 454 -26.95 0.90 -4.72
C TYR A 454 -26.76 1.71 -3.43
N VAL A 455 -27.01 3.02 -3.48
CA VAL A 455 -27.01 3.84 -2.25
C VAL A 455 -28.22 3.46 -1.39
N GLY A 456 -29.37 3.12 -2.01
CA GLY A 456 -30.55 2.59 -1.30
C GLY A 456 -30.23 1.24 -0.64
N LEU A 457 -29.62 0.30 -1.35
CA LEU A 457 -29.14 -0.98 -0.80
C LEU A 457 -28.23 -0.76 0.42
N THR A 458 -27.21 0.09 0.26
CA THR A 458 -26.26 0.39 1.34
C THR A 458 -26.96 1.06 2.52
N GLY A 459 -27.93 1.93 2.29
CA GLY A 459 -28.74 2.52 3.33
C GLY A 459 -29.56 1.50 4.14
N ASP A 460 -30.01 0.43 3.48
CA ASP A 460 -30.79 -0.64 4.11
C ASP A 460 -29.94 -1.61 4.95
N ILE A 461 -28.73 -1.96 4.46
CA ILE A 461 -27.87 -2.96 5.12
C ILE A 461 -26.83 -2.34 6.07
N GLY A 462 -26.55 -1.05 5.91
CA GLY A 462 -25.49 -0.31 6.60
C GLY A 462 -24.16 -0.28 5.80
N PRO A 463 -23.47 0.88 5.77
CA PRO A 463 -22.20 1.01 5.05
C PRO A 463 -21.08 0.16 5.65
N GLU A 464 -21.13 -0.18 6.94
CA GLU A 464 -20.18 -1.06 7.62
C GLU A 464 -20.16 -2.45 7.00
N LYS A 465 -21.33 -2.99 6.61
CA LYS A 465 -21.40 -4.31 5.96
C LYS A 465 -20.71 -4.31 4.61
N VAL A 466 -20.81 -3.21 3.87
CA VAL A 466 -20.13 -3.08 2.56
C VAL A 466 -18.62 -2.99 2.77
N ARG A 467 -18.15 -2.22 3.75
CA ARG A 467 -16.74 -2.16 4.12
C ARG A 467 -16.22 -3.54 4.52
N ASP A 468 -16.87 -4.18 5.50
CA ASP A 468 -16.44 -5.48 6.05
C ASP A 468 -16.38 -6.55 4.95
N THR A 469 -17.31 -6.51 3.98
CA THR A 469 -17.30 -7.42 2.82
C THR A 469 -16.16 -7.12 1.87
N ALA A 470 -15.85 -5.84 1.62
CA ALA A 470 -14.73 -5.44 0.78
C ALA A 470 -13.38 -5.80 1.42
N GLU A 471 -13.21 -5.56 2.72
CA GLU A 471 -12.03 -5.97 3.49
C GLU A 471 -11.84 -7.49 3.46
N ALA A 472 -12.91 -8.25 3.71
CA ALA A 472 -12.86 -9.70 3.64
C ALA A 472 -12.53 -10.22 2.22
N ALA A 473 -12.90 -9.47 1.18
CA ALA A 473 -12.56 -9.79 -0.20
C ALA A 473 -11.14 -9.34 -0.62
N GLY A 474 -10.36 -8.72 0.28
CA GLY A 474 -8.96 -8.36 0.04
C GLY A 474 -8.67 -6.88 -0.24
N ILE A 475 -9.67 -6.00 -0.09
CA ILE A 475 -9.42 -4.55 -0.13
C ILE A 475 -8.78 -4.13 1.21
N PRO A 476 -7.60 -3.48 1.21
CA PRO A 476 -6.91 -3.12 2.43
C PRO A 476 -7.73 -2.19 3.34
N ALA A 477 -7.76 -2.47 4.66
CA ALA A 477 -8.54 -1.73 5.65
C ALA A 477 -8.16 -0.24 5.72
N GLU A 478 -6.89 0.09 5.48
CA GLU A 478 -6.35 1.46 5.49
C GLU A 478 -7.06 2.38 4.49
N GLN A 479 -7.66 1.80 3.43
CA GLN A 479 -8.42 2.56 2.44
C GLN A 479 -9.67 3.22 3.03
N PHE A 480 -10.20 2.68 4.12
CA PHE A 480 -11.44 3.14 4.74
C PHE A 480 -11.23 4.11 5.90
N GLU A 481 -9.99 4.33 6.35
CA GLU A 481 -9.67 5.19 7.49
C GLU A 481 -9.73 6.70 7.16
N THR A 482 -9.55 7.08 5.89
CA THR A 482 -9.34 8.47 5.45
C THR A 482 -10.62 9.28 5.28
N ALA A 483 -11.79 8.65 5.20
CA ALA A 483 -13.07 9.34 4.99
C ALA A 483 -14.16 8.76 5.89
N GLY A 484 -15.12 9.59 6.31
CA GLY A 484 -16.27 9.12 7.08
C GLY A 484 -17.09 8.09 6.28
N LEU A 485 -17.41 6.97 6.93
CA LEU A 485 -18.21 5.90 6.33
C LEU A 485 -19.66 6.37 6.10
N GLY A 486 -20.16 6.21 4.89
CA GLY A 486 -21.47 6.66 4.48
C GLY A 486 -22.12 5.76 3.42
N PRO A 487 -23.44 5.94 3.14
CA PRO A 487 -24.15 5.08 2.19
C PRO A 487 -23.63 5.18 0.74
N ASN A 488 -22.80 6.16 0.45
CA ASN A 488 -22.11 6.32 -0.84
C ASN A 488 -20.86 5.45 -1.00
N ILE A 489 -20.48 4.63 0.00
CA ILE A 489 -19.37 3.66 -0.13
C ILE A 489 -19.55 2.77 -1.36
N ALA A 490 -20.76 2.32 -1.68
CA ALA A 490 -21.04 1.53 -2.88
C ALA A 490 -20.70 2.25 -4.20
N LEU A 491 -20.53 3.57 -4.18
CA LEU A 491 -20.13 4.35 -5.35
C LEU A 491 -18.60 4.47 -5.48
N GLY A 492 -17.83 3.77 -4.64
CA GLY A 492 -16.37 3.70 -4.71
C GLY A 492 -15.67 5.04 -4.45
N THR A 493 -16.06 5.72 -3.38
CA THR A 493 -15.47 7.00 -2.96
C THR A 493 -14.07 6.84 -2.35
N TYR A 494 -13.62 5.61 -2.13
CA TYR A 494 -12.30 5.26 -1.63
C TYR A 494 -11.34 4.96 -2.77
N GLN A 495 -10.05 5.15 -2.51
CA GLN A 495 -9.00 4.93 -3.49
C GLN A 495 -8.50 3.48 -3.39
N VAL A 496 -8.26 2.86 -4.52
CA VAL A 496 -7.76 1.49 -4.66
C VAL A 496 -6.68 1.44 -5.73
N THR A 497 -5.81 0.44 -5.65
CA THR A 497 -4.88 0.09 -6.73
C THR A 497 -5.54 -0.86 -7.73
N ALA A 498 -4.93 -1.05 -8.89
CA ALA A 498 -5.37 -2.09 -9.83
C ALA A 498 -5.24 -3.48 -9.20
N LEU A 499 -4.18 -3.73 -8.42
CA LEU A 499 -4.00 -4.98 -7.70
C LEU A 499 -5.07 -5.20 -6.63
N ASP A 500 -5.48 -4.17 -5.87
CA ASP A 500 -6.57 -4.31 -4.90
C ASP A 500 -7.86 -4.78 -5.58
N GLN A 501 -8.20 -4.17 -6.73
CA GLN A 501 -9.39 -4.57 -7.48
C GLN A 501 -9.27 -5.95 -8.13
N ALA A 502 -8.13 -6.30 -8.71
CA ALA A 502 -7.92 -7.63 -9.29
C ALA A 502 -8.03 -8.73 -8.22
N SER A 503 -7.40 -8.53 -7.05
CA SER A 503 -7.48 -9.46 -5.91
C SER A 503 -8.90 -9.55 -5.34
N GLY A 504 -9.59 -8.41 -5.19
CA GLY A 504 -10.98 -8.39 -4.71
C GLY A 504 -11.94 -9.11 -5.66
N PHE A 505 -11.76 -8.95 -6.98
CA PHE A 505 -12.58 -9.65 -7.98
C PHE A 505 -12.19 -11.13 -8.11
N ALA A 506 -10.93 -11.51 -7.88
CA ALA A 506 -10.49 -12.89 -7.76
C ALA A 506 -11.29 -13.67 -6.69
N THR A 507 -11.65 -13.00 -5.58
CA THR A 507 -12.49 -13.59 -4.53
C THR A 507 -13.87 -14.01 -5.05
N PHE A 508 -14.48 -13.27 -5.98
CA PHE A 508 -15.73 -13.67 -6.62
C PHE A 508 -15.52 -14.87 -7.55
N ALA A 509 -14.45 -14.85 -8.36
CA ALA A 509 -14.10 -15.95 -9.24
C ALA A 509 -13.81 -17.25 -8.46
N ASN A 510 -13.21 -17.15 -7.28
CA ASN A 510 -12.87 -18.24 -6.36
C ASN A 510 -14.02 -18.60 -5.40
N GLY A 511 -15.27 -18.44 -5.82
CA GLY A 511 -16.44 -18.86 -5.03
C GLY A 511 -16.56 -18.21 -3.65
N GLY A 512 -16.02 -17.00 -3.47
CA GLY A 512 -16.07 -16.24 -2.23
C GLY A 512 -14.93 -16.53 -1.24
N VAL A 513 -13.87 -17.18 -1.68
CA VAL A 513 -12.63 -17.38 -0.90
C VAL A 513 -11.58 -16.39 -1.38
N HIS A 514 -11.14 -15.53 -0.50
CA HIS A 514 -10.01 -14.64 -0.75
C HIS A 514 -8.70 -15.38 -0.48
N MET A 515 -7.81 -15.40 -1.48
CA MET A 515 -6.45 -15.88 -1.35
C MET A 515 -5.50 -14.69 -1.21
N PRO A 516 -4.53 -14.74 -0.27
CA PRO A 516 -3.55 -13.67 -0.11
C PRO A 516 -2.73 -13.49 -1.40
N ARG A 517 -2.71 -12.25 -1.89
CA ARG A 517 -1.98 -11.92 -3.11
C ARG A 517 -0.48 -11.99 -2.92
N HIS A 518 0.23 -12.61 -3.86
CA HIS A 518 1.68 -12.73 -3.84
C HIS A 518 2.24 -12.98 -5.24
N MET A 519 3.53 -12.65 -5.42
CA MET A 519 4.25 -12.98 -6.66
C MET A 519 5.49 -13.84 -6.41
N VAL A 520 6.06 -13.85 -5.20
CA VAL A 520 7.22 -14.66 -4.87
C VAL A 520 6.76 -16.06 -4.45
N THR A 521 7.14 -17.07 -5.24
CA THR A 521 6.75 -18.47 -5.01
C THR A 521 7.86 -19.30 -4.38
N GLU A 522 9.13 -18.95 -4.61
CA GLU A 522 10.27 -19.66 -4.06
C GLU A 522 11.47 -18.73 -3.88
N VAL A 523 12.15 -18.83 -2.75
CA VAL A 523 13.42 -18.13 -2.48
C VAL A 523 14.47 -19.14 -2.06
N LYS A 524 15.56 -19.24 -2.81
CA LYS A 524 16.70 -20.11 -2.53
C LYS A 524 17.94 -19.29 -2.26
N GLY A 525 18.56 -19.50 -1.09
CA GLY A 525 19.87 -18.98 -0.75
C GLY A 525 20.91 -20.10 -0.65
N ASP A 526 22.16 -19.74 -0.33
CA ASP A 526 23.27 -20.69 -0.16
C ASP A 526 23.00 -21.75 0.93
N GLU A 527 22.21 -21.44 1.94
CA GLU A 527 21.86 -22.35 3.04
C GLU A 527 20.59 -23.18 2.77
N GLY A 528 19.92 -22.96 1.65
CA GLY A 528 18.69 -23.65 1.24
C GLY A 528 17.51 -22.70 0.99
N GLU A 529 16.31 -23.27 1.07
CA GLU A 529 15.06 -22.54 0.85
C GLU A 529 14.70 -21.65 2.05
N VAL A 530 14.26 -20.42 1.77
CA VAL A 530 13.79 -19.46 2.77
C VAL A 530 12.26 -19.46 2.72
N ALA A 531 11.63 -19.88 3.82
CA ALA A 531 10.18 -19.91 3.90
C ALA A 531 9.59 -18.53 4.18
N PRO A 532 8.42 -18.18 3.58
CA PRO A 532 7.69 -16.97 3.93
C PRO A 532 7.12 -17.05 5.35
N VAL A 533 6.90 -15.88 5.98
CA VAL A 533 6.39 -15.80 7.36
C VAL A 533 4.89 -16.10 7.44
N ASP A 534 4.18 -15.99 6.33
CA ASP A 534 2.73 -16.17 6.15
C ASP A 534 2.38 -17.45 5.38
N ALA A 535 3.25 -18.46 5.36
CA ALA A 535 3.06 -19.69 4.58
C ALA A 535 1.73 -20.40 4.84
N GLU A 536 1.25 -20.40 6.11
CA GLU A 536 -0.03 -21.04 6.45
C GLU A 536 -1.23 -20.31 5.85
N GLU A 537 -1.18 -18.96 5.75
CA GLU A 537 -2.26 -18.15 5.20
C GLU A 537 -2.40 -18.31 3.68
N LEU A 538 -1.30 -18.57 2.99
CA LEU A 538 -1.28 -18.80 1.54
C LEU A 538 -1.96 -20.11 1.12
N GLU A 539 -1.94 -21.11 1.98
CA GLU A 539 -2.50 -22.43 1.65
C GLU A 539 -4.02 -22.49 1.85
N GLU A 540 -4.58 -21.78 2.84
CA GLU A 540 -5.98 -21.98 3.24
C GLU A 540 -6.95 -20.93 2.68
N GLY A 541 -6.49 -19.71 2.41
CA GLY A 541 -7.33 -18.55 2.05
C GLY A 541 -8.34 -18.20 3.17
N THR A 542 -9.11 -17.17 2.94
CA THR A 542 -10.15 -16.72 3.88
C THR A 542 -11.49 -16.58 3.18
N ARG A 543 -12.55 -17.18 3.73
CA ARG A 543 -13.89 -17.06 3.16
C ARG A 543 -14.48 -15.67 3.47
N ALA A 544 -14.62 -14.86 2.44
CA ALA A 544 -15.25 -13.53 2.51
C ALA A 544 -16.78 -13.61 2.53
N PHE A 545 -17.35 -14.48 1.68
CA PHE A 545 -18.80 -14.73 1.58
C PHE A 545 -19.07 -16.14 1.02
N SER A 546 -20.32 -16.58 1.07
CA SER A 546 -20.67 -17.94 0.64
C SER A 546 -20.54 -18.12 -0.86
N GLU A 547 -20.38 -19.40 -1.31
CA GLU A 547 -20.36 -19.77 -2.72
C GLU A 547 -21.63 -19.32 -3.46
N GLY A 548 -22.80 -19.43 -2.82
CA GLY A 548 -24.05 -18.96 -3.40
C GLY A 548 -24.10 -17.45 -3.63
N VAL A 549 -23.53 -16.67 -2.70
CA VAL A 549 -23.39 -15.21 -2.86
C VAL A 549 -22.41 -14.89 -4.01
N ALA A 550 -21.30 -15.62 -4.10
CA ALA A 550 -20.36 -15.46 -5.20
C ALA A 550 -20.99 -15.78 -6.54
N ALA A 551 -21.74 -16.89 -6.65
CA ALA A 551 -22.41 -17.32 -7.88
C ALA A 551 -23.48 -16.30 -8.33
N ASP A 552 -24.33 -15.82 -7.41
CA ASP A 552 -25.33 -14.80 -7.72
C ASP A 552 -24.71 -13.47 -8.14
N ALA A 553 -23.66 -13.01 -7.43
CA ALA A 553 -22.95 -11.80 -7.78
C ALA A 553 -22.22 -11.91 -9.12
N THR A 554 -21.59 -13.06 -9.41
CA THR A 554 -20.95 -13.36 -10.69
C THR A 554 -21.97 -13.36 -11.83
N TYR A 555 -23.14 -13.96 -11.62
CA TYR A 555 -24.22 -13.91 -12.62
C TYR A 555 -24.63 -12.48 -12.94
N ALA A 556 -24.79 -11.62 -11.93
CA ALA A 556 -25.13 -10.21 -12.15
C ALA A 556 -24.00 -9.45 -12.88
N MET A 557 -22.73 -9.77 -12.58
CA MET A 557 -21.57 -9.19 -13.28
C MET A 557 -21.40 -9.73 -14.71
N ARG A 558 -21.85 -10.94 -15.01
CA ARG A 558 -21.92 -11.44 -16.40
C ARG A 558 -22.89 -10.58 -17.22
N GLN A 559 -24.06 -10.23 -16.67
CA GLN A 559 -25.03 -9.38 -17.39
C GLN A 559 -24.44 -7.99 -17.73
N VAL A 560 -23.47 -7.50 -16.94
CA VAL A 560 -22.73 -6.26 -17.27
C VAL A 560 -21.94 -6.42 -18.58
N VAL A 561 -21.33 -7.60 -18.79
CA VAL A 561 -20.51 -7.90 -19.99
C VAL A 561 -21.41 -8.37 -21.17
N GLU A 562 -22.43 -9.17 -20.92
CA GLU A 562 -23.30 -9.73 -21.96
C GLU A 562 -24.19 -8.66 -22.66
N GLY A 563 -24.64 -7.64 -21.94
CA GLY A 563 -25.54 -6.62 -22.52
C GLY A 563 -25.56 -5.29 -21.77
N GLY A 564 -24.81 -5.17 -20.68
CA GLY A 564 -24.79 -4.00 -19.82
C GLY A 564 -23.71 -2.98 -20.17
N THR A 565 -23.27 -2.25 -19.14
CA THR A 565 -22.31 -1.14 -19.27
C THR A 565 -20.90 -1.57 -19.67
N GLY A 566 -20.56 -2.85 -19.57
CA GLY A 566 -19.25 -3.42 -19.88
C GLY A 566 -19.22 -4.29 -21.13
N SER A 567 -20.19 -4.15 -22.05
CA SER A 567 -20.29 -5.04 -23.23
C SER A 567 -19.08 -4.97 -24.16
N SER A 568 -18.25 -3.94 -24.11
CA SER A 568 -16.98 -3.86 -24.84
C SER A 568 -15.93 -4.89 -24.35
N ALA A 569 -16.11 -5.46 -23.16
CA ALA A 569 -15.21 -6.46 -22.59
C ALA A 569 -15.55 -7.90 -23.04
N ALA A 570 -16.63 -8.13 -23.80
CA ALA A 570 -17.00 -9.45 -24.28
C ALA A 570 -15.87 -10.05 -25.14
N LEU A 571 -15.43 -11.28 -24.79
CA LEU A 571 -14.31 -11.96 -25.46
C LEU A 571 -14.76 -12.59 -26.77
N ASP A 572 -13.91 -12.56 -27.80
CA ASP A 572 -14.27 -12.92 -29.17
C ASP A 572 -14.48 -14.43 -29.36
N ASP A 573 -13.90 -15.26 -28.50
CA ASP A 573 -14.08 -16.71 -28.50
C ASP A 573 -15.37 -17.18 -27.80
N GLY A 574 -16.14 -16.23 -27.23
CA GLY A 574 -17.42 -16.49 -26.58
C GLY A 574 -17.32 -17.10 -25.19
N ARG A 575 -16.11 -17.21 -24.59
CA ARG A 575 -15.98 -17.66 -23.19
C ARG A 575 -16.67 -16.68 -22.24
N PRO A 576 -17.29 -17.19 -21.15
CA PRO A 576 -17.98 -16.34 -20.21
C PRO A 576 -17.01 -15.44 -19.48
N ALA A 577 -17.37 -14.17 -19.32
CA ALA A 577 -16.66 -13.20 -18.53
C ALA A 577 -17.64 -12.44 -17.63
N ALA A 578 -17.22 -12.12 -16.43
CA ALA A 578 -17.97 -11.32 -15.48
C ALA A 578 -17.15 -10.07 -15.11
N GLY A 579 -17.79 -8.93 -14.88
CA GLY A 579 -17.04 -7.73 -14.55
C GLY A 579 -17.91 -6.54 -14.20
N LYS A 580 -17.25 -5.44 -13.84
CA LYS A 580 -17.91 -4.18 -13.50
C LYS A 580 -17.14 -2.98 -13.99
N THR A 581 -17.86 -2.06 -14.63
CA THR A 581 -17.33 -0.76 -15.01
C THR A 581 -17.32 0.21 -13.83
N GLY A 582 -16.29 1.03 -13.73
CA GLY A 582 -16.17 2.16 -12.84
C GLY A 582 -15.89 3.43 -13.63
N THR A 583 -16.55 4.52 -13.27
CA THR A 583 -16.21 5.86 -13.75
C THR A 583 -16.57 6.82 -12.63
N THR A 584 -15.62 7.69 -12.28
CA THR A 584 -15.84 8.71 -11.26
C THR A 584 -16.55 9.92 -11.84
N ASP A 585 -17.15 10.73 -10.97
CA ASP A 585 -17.70 12.04 -11.38
C ASP A 585 -16.57 12.86 -12.02
N SER A 586 -16.90 13.53 -13.12
CA SER A 586 -15.93 14.29 -13.93
C SER A 586 -14.86 13.47 -14.66
N ALA A 587 -15.01 12.14 -14.75
CA ALA A 587 -14.09 11.24 -15.45
C ALA A 587 -12.62 11.36 -14.99
N THR A 588 -12.38 11.55 -13.69
CA THR A 588 -11.01 11.59 -13.13
C THR A 588 -10.39 10.20 -13.00
N ALA A 589 -11.23 9.15 -13.00
CA ALA A 589 -10.79 7.77 -13.10
C ALA A 589 -11.81 6.93 -13.88
N ALA A 590 -11.30 5.96 -14.65
CA ALA A 590 -12.06 5.01 -15.44
C ALA A 590 -11.56 3.59 -15.17
N TRP A 591 -12.46 2.68 -14.78
CA TRP A 591 -12.15 1.33 -14.35
C TRP A 591 -12.93 0.28 -15.13
N PHE A 592 -12.30 -0.83 -15.42
CA PHE A 592 -12.95 -2.09 -15.68
C PHE A 592 -12.25 -3.19 -14.88
N SER A 593 -12.97 -3.81 -13.95
CA SER A 593 -12.49 -4.97 -13.20
C SER A 593 -13.37 -6.16 -13.59
N GLY A 594 -12.75 -7.24 -14.04
CA GLY A 594 -13.48 -8.39 -14.53
C GLY A 594 -12.64 -9.67 -14.49
N PHE A 595 -13.29 -10.80 -14.68
CA PHE A 595 -12.65 -12.09 -14.54
C PHE A 595 -13.32 -13.17 -15.44
N THR A 596 -12.54 -14.19 -15.75
CA THR A 596 -12.98 -15.54 -16.11
C THR A 596 -12.81 -16.44 -14.88
N PRO A 597 -13.24 -17.72 -14.89
CA PRO A 597 -12.91 -18.61 -13.78
C PRO A 597 -11.40 -18.71 -13.47
N GLN A 598 -10.55 -18.59 -14.50
CA GLN A 598 -9.10 -18.80 -14.41
C GLN A 598 -8.29 -17.55 -14.06
N LEU A 599 -8.76 -16.35 -14.41
CA LEU A 599 -7.98 -15.11 -14.24
C LEU A 599 -8.85 -13.90 -13.91
N SER A 600 -8.46 -13.15 -12.91
CA SER A 600 -9.06 -11.87 -12.51
C SER A 600 -8.14 -10.72 -12.87
N VAL A 601 -8.68 -9.73 -13.60
CA VAL A 601 -7.90 -8.59 -14.10
C VAL A 601 -8.63 -7.29 -13.82
N ALA A 602 -7.91 -6.28 -13.37
CA ALA A 602 -8.42 -4.93 -13.22
C ALA A 602 -7.59 -3.95 -14.05
N VAL A 603 -8.27 -3.11 -14.81
CA VAL A 603 -7.70 -2.00 -15.56
C VAL A 603 -8.22 -0.69 -15.00
N GLY A 604 -7.31 0.17 -14.53
CA GLY A 604 -7.60 1.48 -13.98
C GLY A 604 -6.83 2.57 -14.71
N LEU A 605 -7.55 3.58 -15.20
CA LEU A 605 -6.98 4.78 -15.80
C LEU A 605 -7.29 5.95 -14.89
N SER A 606 -6.32 6.80 -14.59
CA SER A 606 -6.51 8.02 -13.82
C SER A 606 -5.44 9.07 -14.15
N ARG A 607 -5.47 10.21 -13.47
CA ARG A 607 -4.39 11.19 -13.55
C ARG A 607 -3.84 11.48 -12.15
N SER A 608 -2.53 11.59 -12.05
CA SER A 608 -1.85 11.93 -10.80
C SER A 608 -2.24 13.30 -10.24
N ASP A 609 -2.62 14.24 -11.12
CA ASP A 609 -3.08 15.59 -10.77
C ASP A 609 -4.59 15.70 -10.46
N GLY A 610 -5.34 14.57 -10.52
CA GLY A 610 -6.78 14.54 -10.27
C GLY A 610 -7.65 15.28 -11.30
N GLN A 611 -7.08 15.65 -12.45
CA GLN A 611 -7.82 16.27 -13.54
C GLN A 611 -8.61 15.22 -14.34
N PRO A 612 -9.62 15.62 -15.14
CA PRO A 612 -10.32 14.72 -16.03
C PRO A 612 -9.37 14.00 -17.00
N LEU A 613 -9.70 12.74 -17.31
CA LEU A 613 -9.01 11.96 -18.32
C LEU A 613 -9.35 12.48 -19.72
N GLU A 614 -8.36 13.01 -20.41
CA GLU A 614 -8.46 13.45 -21.82
C GLU A 614 -7.39 12.72 -22.62
N LEU A 615 -7.78 11.69 -23.38
CA LEU A 615 -6.88 10.90 -24.22
C LEU A 615 -7.11 11.25 -25.69
N SER A 616 -6.07 11.70 -26.38
CA SER A 616 -6.13 12.11 -27.78
C SER A 616 -6.51 10.91 -28.67
N GLY A 617 -7.57 11.07 -29.48
CA GLY A 617 -8.00 10.05 -30.43
C GLY A 617 -8.91 8.94 -29.88
N VAL A 618 -9.17 8.90 -28.58
CA VAL A 618 -9.97 7.84 -27.93
C VAL A 618 -11.43 8.30 -27.66
N GLY A 619 -11.71 9.61 -27.75
CA GLY A 619 -13.01 10.16 -27.40
C GLY A 619 -13.21 10.26 -25.88
N ASP A 620 -14.46 10.15 -25.40
CA ASP A 620 -14.75 10.17 -23.98
C ASP A 620 -14.21 8.90 -23.29
N VAL A 621 -13.36 9.07 -22.26
CA VAL A 621 -12.75 7.97 -21.51
C VAL A 621 -13.70 7.49 -20.42
N TYR A 622 -14.27 6.31 -20.60
CA TYR A 622 -15.13 5.65 -19.62
C TYR A 622 -14.67 4.22 -19.34
N GLY A 623 -14.99 3.72 -18.17
CA GLY A 623 -14.67 2.34 -17.80
C GLY A 623 -15.29 1.28 -18.74
N GLY A 624 -16.48 1.56 -19.29
CA GLY A 624 -17.18 0.66 -20.23
C GLY A 624 -16.70 0.73 -21.68
N THR A 625 -15.84 1.69 -22.02
CA THR A 625 -15.23 1.84 -23.34
C THR A 625 -13.73 1.56 -23.25
N THR A 626 -12.96 2.54 -22.85
CA THR A 626 -11.48 2.47 -22.90
C THR A 626 -10.91 1.38 -21.99
N SER A 627 -11.23 1.37 -20.69
CA SER A 627 -10.69 0.36 -19.76
C SER A 627 -11.20 -1.06 -20.09
N ALA A 628 -12.45 -1.19 -20.55
CA ALA A 628 -13.03 -2.46 -20.98
C ALA A 628 -12.34 -3.03 -22.24
N LEU A 629 -11.95 -2.15 -23.20
CA LEU A 629 -11.23 -2.59 -24.40
C LEU A 629 -9.79 -3.02 -24.07
N ILE A 630 -9.09 -2.29 -23.21
CA ILE A 630 -7.75 -2.67 -22.73
C ILE A 630 -7.81 -4.02 -22.00
N TRP A 631 -8.82 -4.18 -21.13
CA TRP A 631 -9.06 -5.45 -20.44
C TRP A 631 -9.30 -6.59 -21.41
N LYS A 632 -10.16 -6.38 -22.43
CA LYS A 632 -10.45 -7.36 -23.46
C LYS A 632 -9.19 -7.76 -24.22
N ASP A 633 -8.40 -6.78 -24.64
CA ASP A 633 -7.18 -7.01 -25.43
C ASP A 633 -6.16 -7.84 -24.66
N PHE A 634 -5.94 -7.51 -23.38
CA PHE A 634 -5.12 -8.31 -22.50
C PHE A 634 -5.68 -9.72 -22.30
N MET A 635 -6.98 -9.85 -22.00
CA MET A 635 -7.60 -11.16 -21.72
C MET A 635 -7.64 -12.07 -22.94
N GLN A 636 -7.76 -11.54 -24.15
CA GLN A 636 -7.69 -12.36 -25.36
C GLN A 636 -6.32 -13.02 -25.51
N GLN A 637 -5.24 -12.29 -25.20
CA GLN A 637 -3.89 -12.82 -25.19
C GLN A 637 -3.68 -13.80 -24.03
N ALA A 638 -4.13 -13.44 -22.83
CA ALA A 638 -3.99 -14.27 -21.64
C ALA A 638 -4.74 -15.61 -21.71
N MET A 639 -5.85 -15.63 -22.42
CA MET A 639 -6.70 -16.83 -22.54
C MET A 639 -6.45 -17.61 -23.84
N GLU A 640 -5.46 -17.23 -24.66
CA GLU A 640 -5.14 -17.95 -25.89
C GLU A 640 -4.62 -19.36 -25.57
N GLY A 641 -5.35 -20.36 -26.06
CA GLY A 641 -5.01 -21.77 -25.81
C GLY A 641 -5.56 -22.35 -24.51
N GLU A 642 -6.07 -21.52 -23.61
CA GLU A 642 -6.69 -21.97 -22.37
C GLU A 642 -8.10 -22.55 -22.60
N PRO A 643 -8.48 -23.60 -21.85
CA PRO A 643 -9.81 -24.18 -21.97
C PRO A 643 -10.89 -23.14 -21.61
N VAL A 644 -12.04 -23.24 -22.28
CA VAL A 644 -13.21 -22.45 -21.89
C VAL A 644 -13.85 -23.10 -20.66
N GLU A 645 -13.88 -22.37 -19.56
CA GLU A 645 -14.52 -22.76 -18.31
C GLU A 645 -15.80 -21.98 -18.07
N GLU A 646 -16.79 -22.62 -17.47
CA GLU A 646 -18.07 -22.01 -17.14
C GLU A 646 -18.11 -21.58 -15.67
N PHE A 647 -18.77 -20.47 -15.39
CA PHE A 647 -19.04 -20.08 -14.02
C PHE A 647 -20.08 -20.98 -13.34
N PRO A 648 -20.05 -21.12 -12.02
CA PRO A 648 -21.12 -21.77 -11.28
C PRO A 648 -22.49 -21.13 -11.57
N GLU A 649 -23.53 -21.96 -11.66
CA GLU A 649 -24.90 -21.49 -11.84
C GLU A 649 -25.37 -20.65 -10.65
N PRO A 650 -26.12 -19.55 -10.87
CA PRO A 650 -26.66 -18.76 -9.77
C PRO A 650 -27.66 -19.56 -8.94
N VAL A 651 -27.62 -19.36 -7.63
CA VAL A 651 -28.50 -20.05 -6.68
C VAL A 651 -29.79 -19.28 -6.38
N TRP A 652 -29.90 -18.05 -6.86
CA TRP A 652 -31.04 -17.14 -6.65
C TRP A 652 -31.42 -17.00 -5.17
N GLY A 653 -30.45 -16.82 -4.31
CA GLY A 653 -30.62 -16.70 -2.87
C GLY A 653 -31.69 -15.68 -2.51
N GLY A 654 -32.73 -16.12 -1.75
CA GLY A 654 -33.82 -15.24 -1.32
C GLY A 654 -34.88 -14.90 -2.39
N GLY A 655 -34.85 -15.48 -3.58
CA GLY A 655 -35.84 -15.25 -4.65
C GLY A 655 -35.84 -16.33 -5.73
N ASP A 656 -36.90 -16.37 -6.52
CA ASP A 656 -37.01 -17.28 -7.68
C ASP A 656 -36.21 -16.68 -8.87
N ALA A 657 -35.67 -17.56 -9.72
CA ALA A 657 -35.07 -17.16 -10.99
C ALA A 657 -36.08 -16.34 -11.83
N PRO A 658 -35.68 -15.33 -12.59
CA PRO A 658 -36.57 -14.66 -13.52
C PRO A 658 -37.08 -15.65 -14.54
N GLU A 659 -38.38 -15.59 -14.84
CA GLU A 659 -38.93 -16.40 -15.97
C GLU A 659 -38.14 -15.98 -17.23
N PRO A 660 -37.72 -16.97 -18.07
CA PRO A 660 -37.06 -16.67 -19.32
C PRO A 660 -37.97 -15.71 -20.11
N GLN A 661 -37.45 -14.54 -20.44
CA GLN A 661 -38.16 -13.63 -21.36
C GLN A 661 -38.39 -14.43 -22.64
N GLN A 662 -39.66 -14.80 -22.91
CA GLN A 662 -40.03 -15.29 -24.25
C GLN A 662 -39.59 -14.18 -25.21
N ASP A 663 -38.75 -14.54 -26.17
CA ASP A 663 -38.35 -13.64 -27.23
C ASP A 663 -39.56 -12.81 -27.66
N ALA A 664 -39.47 -11.50 -27.43
CA ALA A 664 -40.53 -10.63 -27.88
C ALA A 664 -40.72 -10.88 -29.38
N PRO A 665 -41.95 -11.10 -29.84
CA PRO A 665 -42.16 -11.36 -31.26
C PRO A 665 -41.49 -10.23 -32.06
N PRO A 666 -40.79 -10.54 -33.16
CA PRO A 666 -40.08 -9.56 -33.94
C PRO A 666 -41.00 -8.38 -34.22
N ALA A 667 -40.52 -7.15 -33.98
CA ALA A 667 -41.27 -5.93 -34.23
C ALA A 667 -41.82 -6.03 -35.65
N PRO A 668 -43.12 -5.72 -35.86
CA PRO A 668 -43.70 -5.77 -37.18
C PRO A 668 -42.95 -4.86 -38.12
N ASP A 669 -42.67 -5.36 -39.33
CA ASP A 669 -41.97 -4.67 -40.40
C ASP A 669 -42.51 -3.26 -40.56
N PRO A 670 -41.70 -2.21 -40.61
CA PRO A 670 -42.15 -0.82 -40.69
C PRO A 670 -43.05 -0.53 -41.96
N GLU A 671 -43.02 -1.43 -42.94
CA GLU A 671 -43.85 -1.30 -44.17
C GLU A 671 -45.34 -1.72 -44.00
N THR A 672 -45.74 -2.31 -42.85
CA THR A 672 -47.10 -2.84 -42.64
C THR A 672 -47.94 -1.99 -41.66
N VAL A 673 -47.44 -0.89 -41.14
CA VAL A 673 -48.23 0.04 -40.30
C VAL A 673 -48.94 1.03 -41.23
N PRO A 674 -50.29 1.02 -41.33
CA PRO A 674 -50.98 2.09 -42.04
C PRO A 674 -50.67 3.43 -41.36
N GLN A 675 -50.12 4.38 -42.13
CA GLN A 675 -49.96 5.73 -41.63
C GLN A 675 -51.34 6.31 -41.26
N PRO A 676 -51.54 6.91 -40.12
CA PRO A 676 -52.72 7.68 -39.82
C PRO A 676 -52.81 8.84 -40.87
N GLU A 677 -53.94 8.93 -41.57
CA GLU A 677 -54.25 10.04 -42.44
C GLU A 677 -54.02 11.34 -41.66
N ALA A 678 -53.10 12.15 -42.15
CA ALA A 678 -52.84 13.48 -41.62
C ALA A 678 -54.14 14.33 -41.73
N SER A 679 -54.73 14.64 -40.60
CA SER A 679 -55.80 15.58 -40.47
C SER A 679 -55.31 16.95 -41.02
N ARG A 680 -55.93 17.39 -42.09
CA ARG A 680 -55.72 18.70 -42.73
C ARG A 680 -56.03 19.80 -41.71
N PRO A 681 -55.20 20.80 -41.47
CA PRO A 681 -55.59 21.95 -40.67
C PRO A 681 -56.76 22.71 -41.30
N GLU A 682 -57.83 22.96 -40.53
CA GLU A 682 -58.88 23.88 -40.86
C GLU A 682 -58.28 25.26 -41.01
N GLU A 683 -58.56 25.89 -42.16
CA GLU A 683 -58.33 27.31 -42.44
C GLU A 683 -59.20 28.18 -41.50
N PRO A 684 -58.68 29.25 -40.90
CA PRO A 684 -59.54 30.26 -40.21
C PRO A 684 -60.27 31.07 -41.19
N GLU A 685 -61.60 31.24 -40.97
CA GLU A 685 -62.51 32.11 -41.68
C GLU A 685 -62.03 33.57 -41.70
N GLU A 686 -62.05 34.19 -42.93
CA GLU A 686 -61.79 35.57 -43.16
C GLU A 686 -63.00 36.43 -42.71
N GLU A 687 -62.74 37.48 -41.95
CA GLU A 687 -63.63 38.66 -41.90
C GLU A 687 -62.98 39.83 -42.61
N PRO A 688 -63.83 40.67 -43.30
CA PRO A 688 -63.37 41.42 -44.47
C PRO A 688 -62.92 42.86 -44.21
N THR A 689 -61.94 43.21 -45.00
CA THR A 689 -61.64 44.48 -45.68
C THR A 689 -61.81 45.84 -45.01
N ARG A 690 -60.76 46.64 -45.04
CA ARG A 690 -60.81 48.01 -45.53
C ARG A 690 -59.53 48.39 -46.27
N THR A 691 -59.82 48.81 -47.56
CA THR A 691 -58.99 49.40 -48.60
C THR A 691 -58.27 50.66 -48.15
N GLU A 692 -57.03 50.85 -48.57
CA GLU A 692 -56.55 52.07 -49.28
C GLU A 692 -55.15 51.78 -49.87
N GLU A 693 -55.09 52.13 -51.16
CA GLU A 693 -53.99 52.09 -52.11
C GLU A 693 -53.02 53.26 -51.94
N PRO A 694 -52.09 53.51 -52.91
CA PRO A 694 -50.70 53.07 -52.93
C PRO A 694 -49.70 54.26 -53.04
N THR A 695 -48.40 54.03 -53.02
CA THR A 695 -47.38 54.71 -53.84
C THR A 695 -46.03 54.03 -53.71
N GLU A 696 -45.60 53.54 -54.74
CA GLU A 696 -44.52 53.63 -55.73
C GLU A 696 -43.08 53.83 -55.23
N GLU A 697 -42.24 53.04 -55.88
CA GLU A 697 -40.83 53.24 -56.37
C GLU A 697 -39.71 53.15 -55.35
N GLY A 698 -38.71 52.35 -55.57
CA GLY A 698 -37.77 52.25 -56.62
C GLY A 698 -36.63 51.24 -56.26
N GLU A 699 -36.26 50.52 -57.25
CA GLU A 699 -35.06 49.82 -57.61
C GLU A 699 -33.76 50.19 -56.83
N ASP A 700 -32.84 49.34 -56.54
CA ASP A 700 -31.84 48.80 -57.46
C ASP A 700 -30.78 47.87 -56.76
N THR A 701 -30.56 46.80 -57.37
CA THR A 701 -29.40 45.96 -57.61
C THR A 701 -28.09 46.15 -56.82
N GLY A 702 -27.41 44.99 -56.47
CA GLY A 702 -25.98 44.84 -56.66
C GLY A 702 -25.19 44.11 -55.63
N GLU A 703 -24.97 42.79 -55.80
CA GLU A 703 -23.76 42.13 -55.47
C GLU A 703 -22.56 42.70 -56.25
N PRO A 704 -21.26 42.54 -55.92
CA PRO A 704 -20.58 41.35 -55.47
C PRO A 704 -19.32 41.57 -54.58
N SER A 705 -18.73 40.42 -54.16
CA SER A 705 -17.47 40.20 -53.47
C SER A 705 -16.19 40.56 -54.28
N PRO A 706 -14.97 40.13 -53.82
CA PRO A 706 -13.94 40.81 -53.01
C PRO A 706 -12.75 41.24 -53.83
N PRO A 707 -11.58 41.66 -53.40
CA PRO A 707 -10.44 40.87 -52.98
C PRO A 707 -9.36 41.52 -52.08
N ASP A 708 -8.52 40.61 -51.53
CA ASP A 708 -7.06 40.62 -51.23
C ASP A 708 -6.26 41.91 -51.10
N GLY A 709 -5.31 41.81 -50.13
CA GLY A 709 -3.98 42.40 -50.33
C GLY A 709 -3.37 43.18 -49.20
N GLY A 710 -2.50 42.55 -48.47
CA GLY A 710 -1.12 42.89 -48.17
C GLY A 710 -0.70 44.22 -47.57
N GLY A 711 0.23 44.11 -46.61
CA GLY A 711 1.31 45.09 -46.48
C GLY A 711 1.57 45.64 -45.08
N ASP A 712 2.64 45.18 -44.50
CA ASP A 712 3.68 45.79 -43.61
C ASP A 712 3.46 47.17 -42.98
N GLY A 713 3.95 47.24 -41.70
CA GLY A 713 4.61 48.47 -41.22
C GLY A 713 4.35 48.84 -39.77
N ASP A 714 5.30 48.47 -38.94
CA ASP A 714 6.02 49.24 -37.90
C ASP A 714 5.33 50.38 -37.11
N GLY A 715 5.55 50.38 -35.79
CA GLY A 715 5.78 51.61 -35.01
C GLY A 715 4.91 51.85 -33.80
N GLY A 716 5.42 51.57 -32.62
CA GLY A 716 5.54 52.51 -31.49
C GLY A 716 4.32 53.02 -30.72
N GLY A 717 4.36 52.83 -29.40
CA GLY A 717 3.95 53.91 -28.46
C GLY A 717 2.78 53.64 -27.55
N GLU A 718 3.14 53.35 -26.32
CA GLU A 718 2.64 53.91 -25.04
C GLU A 718 1.14 54.00 -24.69
N ASP A 719 0.93 53.56 -23.45
CA ASP A 719 0.04 54.02 -22.38
C ASP A 719 -1.48 53.82 -22.41
N GLY A 720 -1.95 53.34 -21.26
CA GLY A 720 -3.28 53.62 -20.78
C GLY A 720 -4.05 52.42 -20.19
N GLY A 721 -3.94 52.29 -18.89
CA GLY A 721 -4.63 51.44 -17.96
C GLY A 721 -6.16 51.45 -18.00
N ASP A 722 -6.66 50.42 -17.30
CA ASP A 722 -7.92 50.33 -16.53
C ASP A 722 -8.18 48.84 -16.32
N GLY A 723 -8.14 48.22 -15.17
CA GLY A 723 -8.88 48.56 -13.99
C GLY A 723 -9.97 47.50 -13.79
N TRP A 724 -9.60 46.32 -13.14
CA TRP A 724 -10.62 45.37 -12.62
C TRP A 724 -10.63 45.43 -11.11
N PRO A 725 -11.79 45.41 -10.44
CA PRO A 725 -11.92 45.67 -9.01
C PRO A 725 -11.64 44.43 -8.17
N THR A 726 -10.80 44.60 -7.16
CA THR A 726 -10.63 43.71 -6.00
C THR A 726 -11.82 43.78 -5.05
N PRO A 727 -12.22 42.67 -4.36
CA PRO A 727 -13.19 42.72 -3.27
C PRO A 727 -12.53 43.15 -1.96
N PRO A 728 -13.29 43.71 -0.99
CA PRO A 728 -12.77 44.44 0.13
C PRO A 728 -12.36 43.55 1.31
N ASP A 729 -11.26 43.98 1.93
CA ASP A 729 -10.74 43.59 3.23
C ASP A 729 -11.68 44.05 4.37
N PRO A 730 -12.00 43.25 5.40
CA PRO A 730 -12.61 43.74 6.62
C PRO A 730 -11.50 44.00 7.64
N GLY A 731 -11.27 45.28 7.84
CA GLY A 731 -10.38 45.83 8.83
C GLY A 731 -10.78 45.57 10.27
N GLY A 732 -9.79 45.70 11.10
CA GLY A 732 -9.58 45.41 12.48
C GLY A 732 -10.55 46.00 13.49
N GLY A 733 -10.47 45.41 14.68
CA GLY A 733 -11.08 45.86 15.92
C GLY A 733 -10.51 45.11 17.10
N ASP A 734 -9.79 45.84 17.86
CA ASP A 734 -9.17 45.58 19.16
C ASP A 734 -10.00 44.90 20.23
N GLY A 735 -9.34 44.17 21.17
CA GLY A 735 -9.77 44.12 22.55
C GLY A 735 -9.90 42.78 23.22
N GLY A 736 -8.86 42.35 23.91
CA GLY A 736 -8.90 41.96 25.33
C GLY A 736 -9.54 40.63 25.78
N ASP A 737 -8.72 39.91 26.44
CA ASP A 737 -8.93 39.16 27.69
C ASP A 737 -8.87 37.63 27.64
N GLY A 738 -8.04 37.17 28.56
CA GLY A 738 -7.59 35.84 28.82
C GLY A 738 -8.71 34.85 29.25
N GLY A 739 -8.50 33.62 28.91
CA GLY A 739 -9.30 32.50 29.40
C GLY A 739 -8.52 31.20 29.29
N ALA A 740 -8.04 30.75 30.42
CA ALA A 740 -7.31 29.52 30.64
C ALA A 740 -8.12 28.29 30.23
N TRP A 741 -7.44 27.31 29.63
CA TRP A 741 -7.93 25.96 29.38
C TRP A 741 -7.86 25.13 30.67
N PRO A 742 -8.88 24.35 31.01
CA PRO A 742 -8.82 23.41 32.14
C PRO A 742 -8.05 22.13 31.72
N PRO A 743 -7.43 21.44 32.70
CA PRO A 743 -6.69 20.20 32.45
C PRO A 743 -7.64 19.04 32.23
N VAL A 744 -7.27 18.14 31.30
CA VAL A 744 -7.92 16.87 31.07
C VAL A 744 -7.47 15.89 32.16
N ASP A 745 -8.42 15.46 32.94
CA ASP A 745 -8.27 14.44 33.99
C ASP A 745 -8.23 13.05 33.38
N GLY A 746 -7.29 12.23 33.87
CA GLY A 746 -7.16 10.84 33.46
C GLY A 746 -8.28 9.98 34.09
N GLY A 747 -8.88 9.14 33.26
CA GLY A 747 -9.75 8.05 33.65
C GLY A 747 -9.31 6.76 33.02
N GLN A 748 -8.62 5.92 33.81
CA GLN A 748 -8.52 4.48 33.57
C GLN A 748 -9.92 3.89 33.63
N ASP A 749 -10.24 2.94 32.75
CA ASP A 749 -10.74 1.60 33.11
C ASP A 749 -11.17 0.80 31.87
N GLN A 750 -10.49 -0.35 31.73
CA GLN A 750 -10.98 -1.72 31.48
C GLN A 750 -12.07 -1.93 30.39
N TRP A 751 -11.71 -2.57 29.29
CA TRP A 751 -11.99 -4.00 28.98
C TRP A 751 -11.10 -4.45 27.84
#